data_7b33a86b35dc58105392dc60a0b70787
#
_entry.id   7b33a86b35dc58105392dc60a0b70787
#
_cell.length_a   1.000
_cell.length_b   1.000
_cell.length_c   1.000
_cell.angle_alpha   90.00
_cell.angle_beta   90.00
_cell.angle_gamma   90.00
#
_symmetry.space_group_name_H-M   'P 1'
#
loop_
_entity.id
_entity.type
_entity.pdbx_description
1 polymer ?
#
loop_
_entity_poly.entity_id
_entity_poly.type
_entity_poly.pdbx_seq_one_letter_code
_entity_poly.pdbx_strand_id
1 'polypeptide(L)'
;MAGVDEVTERILERVTGASAPCVWVTGPAGVGRTTLLARLAERLSASGQEVSIVRFTPDGDLAPGSHPWPSPAVGDGHVLMLDDTQWMGPDSLAVLEALIHGLDGTSGRLICATRTPVRDVAGRLAAVRRLRADGLVEPVRLTPLKAEEITGPVVEVLGAVPSALLRDRLHELSRGVPAALHQALNLLRAQGAIRIVDRRAYLVPGTAVPLRSVHLDPERLAVAKAAAVLHPLGEAMPSLISGLLAQDPAETLATLENLRADGVLHRGRGWRFTVPVVAYALIAELGPFERRRFSAAAVTALWNGTAHTSDPYYLPDRIAEAGKLIDPRRALTELLDGAAFLPDDQTTRGARWLRAAVELTEDRPQRARVTLLHTMWCHLNGDHEQSLAGTRRLLEEFPDRLSADATQEAQSIAVCALHNSGNTAELAAIAMNPPEWSVASSAIALSLLDRWAEAAELLAENDSWRTESTVSAMLGELFGGLAELWTGRSARFGANLTERERWPLRTARRHRNDQITSYATALLVLGERARAEKLLADEGFPETGLRDSERSMLAAMRGESSRAVDFAHRSVADRSRRGYDTGSSAMHLSTVSVLLSQGRFSAARELLTAARATAPMLAHLLDIAEARVDMALGETDRAARRLHAATCGLAVGTDIAWADLAELALRRNDRAAAKKALDALEDLAAAMPTGRVLLHRHLVRACLGQEPADECLWLARERDQPHELAVAAERLVRHGATDPKVLTEVYEVLGSLDALLHRARLRSLMRKNGIEIPGGQEETVAENEHLLALLAGEGLTNEQLARALQTSQKSVEGRLSVLFTRTGYRSRIELAMALLNGRYAS
;
A
#
# COMPACT_ATOMS: atom_id res chain seq x y z
N MET A 1 11.11 17.68 5.72
CA MET A 1 11.62 18.83 6.50
C MET A 1 13.04 18.66 7.02
N ALA A 2 13.46 17.50 7.52
CA ALA A 2 14.80 17.32 8.11
C ALA A 2 15.98 17.84 7.24
N GLY A 3 16.03 17.54 5.95
CA GLY A 3 17.14 17.98 5.10
C GLY A 3 17.18 19.49 4.81
N VAL A 4 16.03 20.17 4.71
CA VAL A 4 15.98 21.63 4.49
C VAL A 4 16.27 22.38 5.79
N ASP A 5 15.77 21.87 6.92
CA ASP A 5 16.02 22.47 8.22
C ASP A 5 17.50 22.36 8.62
N GLU A 6 18.14 21.22 8.37
CA GLU A 6 19.59 21.05 8.60
C GLU A 6 20.42 22.00 7.72
N VAL A 7 20.05 22.14 6.44
CA VAL A 7 20.73 23.10 5.54
C VAL A 7 20.45 24.53 5.98
N THR A 8 19.23 24.84 6.44
CA THR A 8 18.85 26.15 6.96
C THR A 8 19.70 26.52 8.18
N GLU A 9 19.81 25.61 9.17
CA GLU A 9 20.64 25.84 10.38
C GLU A 9 22.11 26.06 9.99
N ARG A 10 22.67 25.20 9.12
CA ARG A 10 24.03 25.32 8.66
C ARG A 10 24.32 26.66 7.93
N ILE A 11 23.36 27.18 7.16
CA ILE A 11 23.50 28.50 6.52
C ILE A 11 23.36 29.62 7.55
N LEU A 12 22.42 29.49 8.51
CA LEU A 12 22.27 30.46 9.61
C LEU A 12 23.57 30.57 10.41
N GLU A 13 24.18 29.46 10.81
CA GLU A 13 25.48 29.45 11.51
C GLU A 13 26.57 30.16 10.71
N ARG A 14 26.57 30.01 9.39
CA ARG A 14 27.55 30.66 8.50
C ARG A 14 27.29 32.16 8.31
N VAL A 15 26.03 32.54 8.19
CA VAL A 15 25.64 33.93 8.03
C VAL A 15 25.84 34.72 9.34
N THR A 16 25.66 34.08 10.49
CA THR A 16 25.91 34.70 11.81
C THR A 16 27.37 34.58 12.29
N GLY A 17 28.13 33.66 11.71
CA GLY A 17 29.55 33.45 12.01
C GLY A 17 30.48 34.38 11.23
N ALA A 18 31.76 34.43 11.60
CA ALA A 18 32.78 35.26 10.96
C ALA A 18 33.36 34.64 9.65
N SER A 19 32.53 33.98 8.84
CA SER A 19 32.94 33.36 7.57
C SER A 19 32.86 34.34 6.39
N ALA A 20 32.94 33.85 5.17
CA ALA A 20 32.91 34.67 3.95
C ALA A 20 31.69 35.63 3.90
N PRO A 21 31.80 36.83 3.31
CA PRO A 21 30.72 37.81 3.22
C PRO A 21 29.51 37.30 2.37
N CYS A 22 29.73 36.31 1.48
CA CYS A 22 28.70 35.79 0.59
C CYS A 22 28.55 34.27 0.71
N VAL A 23 27.31 33.80 0.94
CA VAL A 23 26.92 32.39 0.81
C VAL A 23 26.29 32.18 -0.57
N TRP A 24 26.86 31.28 -1.39
CA TRP A 24 26.36 31.01 -2.74
C TRP A 24 25.67 29.68 -2.83
N VAL A 25 24.32 29.72 -2.80
CA VAL A 25 23.46 28.53 -2.85
C VAL A 25 23.23 28.10 -4.30
N THR A 26 23.57 26.87 -4.63
CA THR A 26 23.37 26.29 -5.97
C THR A 26 22.50 25.04 -5.91
N GLY A 27 21.77 24.77 -6.98
CA GLY A 27 20.97 23.54 -7.08
C GLY A 27 20.08 23.49 -8.32
N PRO A 28 19.58 22.31 -8.69
CA PRO A 28 18.71 22.14 -9.85
C PRO A 28 17.38 22.89 -9.73
N ALA A 29 16.65 23.02 -10.85
CA ALA A 29 15.31 23.60 -10.83
C ALA A 29 14.39 22.81 -9.88
N GLY A 30 13.56 23.53 -9.11
CA GLY A 30 12.58 22.91 -8.20
C GLY A 30 13.17 22.28 -6.93
N VAL A 31 14.47 22.41 -6.65
CA VAL A 31 15.12 21.84 -5.45
C VAL A 31 14.78 22.57 -4.13
N GLY A 32 14.10 23.71 -4.22
CA GLY A 32 13.64 24.47 -3.03
C GLY A 32 14.51 25.67 -2.65
N ARG A 33 15.32 26.23 -3.57
CA ARG A 33 16.15 27.42 -3.32
C ARG A 33 15.35 28.61 -2.80
N THR A 34 14.29 28.99 -3.49
CA THR A 34 13.37 30.09 -3.10
C THR A 34 12.72 29.85 -1.73
N THR A 35 12.32 28.59 -1.48
CA THR A 35 11.75 28.21 -0.16
C THR A 35 12.79 28.32 0.95
N LEU A 36 14.06 27.92 0.66
CA LEU A 36 15.15 28.08 1.61
C LEU A 36 15.41 29.56 1.93
N LEU A 37 15.45 30.43 0.90
CA LEU A 37 15.63 31.87 1.12
C LEU A 37 14.49 32.48 1.96
N ALA A 38 13.23 32.09 1.69
CA ALA A 38 12.09 32.55 2.47
C ALA A 38 12.18 32.13 3.95
N ARG A 39 12.54 30.89 4.23
CA ARG A 39 12.75 30.40 5.62
C ARG A 39 13.92 31.08 6.32
N LEU A 40 15.02 31.32 5.60
CA LEU A 40 16.16 32.06 6.13
C LEU A 40 15.76 33.50 6.47
N ALA A 41 14.98 34.15 5.60
CA ALA A 41 14.49 35.51 5.84
C ALA A 41 13.61 35.58 7.08
N GLU A 42 12.66 34.65 7.25
CA GLU A 42 11.82 34.58 8.46
C GLU A 42 12.65 34.42 9.74
N ARG A 43 13.63 33.52 9.73
CA ARG A 43 14.50 33.22 10.88
C ARG A 43 15.42 34.40 11.23
N LEU A 44 16.05 35.00 10.21
CA LEU A 44 16.94 36.15 10.40
C LEU A 44 16.19 37.38 10.88
N SER A 45 14.99 37.66 10.31
CA SER A 45 14.11 38.74 10.79
C SER A 45 13.65 38.50 12.23
N ALA A 46 13.34 37.25 12.61
CA ALA A 46 12.99 36.91 13.99
C ALA A 46 14.16 37.11 14.98
N SER A 47 15.41 37.02 14.50
CA SER A 47 16.61 37.32 15.30
C SER A 47 17.00 38.80 15.30
N GLY A 48 16.18 39.68 14.69
CA GLY A 48 16.36 41.14 14.68
C GLY A 48 17.26 41.65 13.56
N GLN A 49 17.63 40.83 12.57
CA GLN A 49 18.38 41.29 11.41
C GLN A 49 17.48 41.87 10.33
N GLU A 50 17.95 42.93 9.68
CA GLU A 50 17.26 43.51 8.53
C GLU A 50 17.52 42.67 7.29
N VAL A 51 16.45 42.21 6.62
CA VAL A 51 16.55 41.28 5.45
C VAL A 51 15.87 41.93 4.23
N SER A 52 16.61 42.00 3.12
CA SER A 52 16.08 42.42 1.82
C SER A 52 16.19 41.30 0.81
N ILE A 53 15.14 41.10 0.00
CA ILE A 53 15.09 40.05 -1.04
C ILE A 53 14.94 40.69 -2.41
N VAL A 54 15.85 40.36 -3.32
CA VAL A 54 15.82 40.75 -4.73
C VAL A 54 15.69 39.50 -5.56
N ARG A 55 14.73 39.46 -6.48
CA ARG A 55 14.52 38.32 -7.40
C ARG A 55 14.58 38.80 -8.84
N PHE A 56 15.33 38.07 -9.67
CA PHE A 56 15.47 38.33 -11.10
C PHE A 56 14.50 37.48 -11.93
N THR A 57 13.96 38.08 -13.01
CA THR A 57 13.11 37.37 -13.98
C THR A 57 13.95 36.86 -15.16
N PRO A 58 13.43 35.94 -16.00
CA PRO A 58 14.13 35.43 -17.18
C PRO A 58 14.60 36.50 -18.16
N ASP A 59 13.93 37.65 -18.19
CA ASP A 59 14.27 38.79 -19.06
C ASP A 59 15.39 39.66 -18.48
N GLY A 60 15.85 39.34 -17.26
CA GLY A 60 16.86 40.10 -16.52
C GLY A 60 16.32 41.26 -15.69
N ASP A 61 15.01 41.46 -15.70
CA ASP A 61 14.31 42.47 -14.91
C ASP A 61 14.10 42.01 -13.46
N LEU A 62 13.61 42.93 -12.61
CA LEU A 62 13.25 42.60 -11.25
C LEU A 62 11.82 42.07 -11.15
N ALA A 63 11.62 41.01 -10.39
CA ALA A 63 10.27 40.51 -10.12
C ALA A 63 9.43 41.51 -9.30
N PRO A 64 8.10 41.58 -9.47
CA PRO A 64 7.22 42.45 -8.69
C PRO A 64 7.39 42.21 -7.17
N GLY A 65 7.49 43.25 -6.40
CA GLY A 65 7.70 43.19 -4.96
C GLY A 65 9.15 42.95 -4.50
N SER A 66 10.12 42.94 -5.44
CA SER A 66 11.53 42.90 -5.10
C SER A 66 12.04 44.24 -4.61
N HIS A 67 13.06 44.22 -3.74
CA HIS A 67 13.81 45.44 -3.41
C HIS A 67 14.54 45.97 -4.65
N PRO A 68 14.85 47.29 -4.74
CA PRO A 68 15.60 47.87 -5.85
C PRO A 68 16.97 47.21 -5.99
N TRP A 69 17.44 47.09 -7.25
CA TRP A 69 18.80 46.67 -7.56
C TRP A 69 19.48 47.69 -8.48
N PRO A 70 20.71 48.13 -8.21
CA PRO A 70 21.51 47.83 -7.02
C PRO A 70 20.93 48.39 -5.73
N SER A 71 21.01 47.61 -4.63
CA SER A 71 20.54 48.06 -3.33
C SER A 71 21.48 49.13 -2.75
N PRO A 72 20.99 50.32 -2.34
CA PRO A 72 21.86 51.41 -1.89
C PRO A 72 22.46 51.20 -0.50
N ALA A 73 22.03 50.20 0.25
CA ALA A 73 22.47 50.00 1.62
C ALA A 73 22.52 48.53 2.03
N VAL A 74 23.68 47.90 1.84
CA VAL A 74 24.02 46.71 2.64
C VAL A 74 24.99 47.25 3.73
N GLY A 75 24.39 47.72 4.84
CA GLY A 75 25.12 48.21 6.01
C GLY A 75 25.35 47.10 7.04
N ASP A 76 25.94 47.51 8.19
CA ASP A 76 26.16 46.60 9.32
C ASP A 76 24.82 45.99 9.82
N GLY A 77 24.79 44.65 9.93
CA GLY A 77 23.66 43.89 10.40
C GLY A 77 22.57 43.63 9.34
N HIS A 78 22.76 44.04 8.09
CA HIS A 78 21.83 43.80 6.99
C HIS A 78 22.18 42.53 6.19
N VAL A 79 21.17 41.73 5.89
CA VAL A 79 21.29 40.53 5.03
C VAL A 79 20.57 40.76 3.71
N LEU A 80 21.29 40.81 2.61
CA LEU A 80 20.74 40.89 1.27
C LEU A 80 20.65 39.49 0.64
N MET A 81 19.46 39.11 0.18
CA MET A 81 19.21 37.83 -0.51
C MET A 81 18.93 38.06 -1.98
N LEU A 82 19.66 37.39 -2.85
CA LEU A 82 19.46 37.44 -4.30
C LEU A 82 18.96 36.10 -4.81
N ASP A 83 17.73 36.05 -5.30
CA ASP A 83 17.16 34.83 -5.89
C ASP A 83 17.24 34.86 -7.41
N ASP A 84 17.38 33.67 -8.00
CA ASP A 84 17.46 33.43 -9.46
C ASP A 84 18.53 34.26 -10.16
N THR A 85 19.71 34.38 -9.54
CA THR A 85 20.84 35.14 -10.06
C THR A 85 21.36 34.65 -11.42
N GLN A 86 20.90 33.48 -11.92
CA GLN A 86 21.18 33.01 -13.29
C GLN A 86 20.62 33.94 -14.38
N TRP A 87 19.68 34.82 -14.04
CA TRP A 87 19.08 35.78 -14.98
C TRP A 87 19.75 37.16 -14.97
N MET A 88 20.74 37.41 -14.10
CA MET A 88 21.45 38.67 -14.05
C MET A 88 22.26 38.92 -15.34
N GLY A 89 22.18 40.12 -15.88
CA GLY A 89 22.99 40.58 -16.97
C GLY A 89 24.42 40.87 -16.57
N PRO A 90 25.35 41.18 -17.53
CA PRO A 90 26.74 41.48 -17.25
C PRO A 90 26.96 42.63 -16.28
N ASP A 91 26.20 43.72 -16.43
CA ASP A 91 26.29 44.91 -15.58
C ASP A 91 25.92 44.61 -14.14
N SER A 92 24.80 43.86 -13.96
CA SER A 92 24.36 43.44 -12.64
C SER A 92 25.37 42.50 -11.97
N LEU A 93 26.05 41.67 -12.75
CA LEU A 93 27.09 40.79 -12.24
C LEU A 93 28.32 41.57 -11.76
N ALA A 94 28.76 42.57 -12.51
CA ALA A 94 29.86 43.47 -12.11
C ALA A 94 29.53 44.22 -10.79
N VAL A 95 28.28 44.68 -10.67
CA VAL A 95 27.80 45.30 -9.42
C VAL A 95 27.84 44.32 -8.26
N LEU A 96 27.42 43.06 -8.50
CA LEU A 96 27.48 42.00 -7.49
C LEU A 96 28.90 41.70 -7.03
N GLU A 97 29.88 41.58 -7.98
CA GLU A 97 31.29 41.39 -7.64
C GLU A 97 31.81 42.53 -6.77
N ALA A 98 31.58 43.80 -7.16
CA ALA A 98 31.94 44.95 -6.40
C ALA A 98 31.32 44.99 -4.98
N LEU A 99 30.06 44.61 -4.87
CA LEU A 99 29.35 44.53 -3.58
C LEU A 99 29.98 43.46 -2.67
N ILE A 100 30.29 42.27 -3.19
CA ILE A 100 30.89 41.20 -2.40
C ILE A 100 32.27 41.64 -1.86
N HIS A 101 33.08 42.30 -2.66
CA HIS A 101 34.35 42.87 -2.21
C HIS A 101 34.18 43.98 -1.16
N GLY A 102 33.15 44.82 -1.33
CA GLY A 102 32.84 45.87 -0.37
C GLY A 102 32.32 45.40 0.98
N LEU A 103 31.80 44.18 1.05
CA LEU A 103 31.32 43.55 2.29
C LEU A 103 32.43 42.86 3.10
N ASP A 104 33.61 42.71 2.52
CA ASP A 104 34.73 42.08 3.20
C ASP A 104 35.15 42.92 4.44
N GLY A 105 35.23 42.24 5.59
CA GLY A 105 35.48 42.90 6.89
C GLY A 105 34.31 43.65 7.52
N THR A 106 33.12 43.63 6.93
CA THR A 106 31.88 44.20 7.51
C THR A 106 31.00 43.14 8.15
N SER A 107 29.96 43.53 8.90
CA SER A 107 28.92 42.64 9.43
C SER A 107 27.78 42.41 8.45
N GLY A 108 27.74 43.08 7.30
CA GLY A 108 26.78 42.84 6.23
C GLY A 108 26.97 41.48 5.58
N ARG A 109 25.90 40.80 5.16
CA ARG A 109 25.97 39.46 4.54
C ARG A 109 25.15 39.39 3.27
N LEU A 110 25.61 38.55 2.35
CA LEU A 110 24.94 38.29 1.08
C LEU A 110 24.63 36.80 0.93
N ILE A 111 23.43 36.48 0.48
CA ILE A 111 23.03 35.13 0.13
C ILE A 111 22.55 35.12 -1.32
N CYS A 112 23.30 34.43 -2.21
CA CYS A 112 22.97 34.31 -3.62
C CYS A 112 22.39 32.92 -3.92
N ALA A 113 21.28 32.83 -4.62
CA ALA A 113 20.72 31.56 -5.09
C ALA A 113 20.76 31.47 -6.63
N THR A 114 21.39 30.40 -7.13
CA THR A 114 21.60 30.19 -8.57
C THR A 114 21.14 28.80 -8.97
N ARG A 115 20.40 28.70 -10.07
CA ARG A 115 20.02 27.43 -10.69
C ARG A 115 21.23 26.75 -11.37
N THR A 116 21.30 25.42 -11.26
CA THR A 116 22.27 24.60 -12.00
C THR A 116 21.55 23.52 -12.82
N PRO A 117 21.97 23.20 -14.06
CA PRO A 117 23.08 23.81 -14.79
C PRO A 117 22.77 25.26 -15.21
N VAL A 118 23.78 26.07 -15.35
CA VAL A 118 23.71 27.48 -15.77
C VAL A 118 24.30 27.61 -17.14
N ARG A 119 23.63 28.36 -18.03
CA ARG A 119 24.32 28.93 -19.21
C ARG A 119 25.34 29.95 -18.70
N ASP A 120 26.62 29.77 -19.03
CA ASP A 120 27.67 30.74 -18.65
C ASP A 120 27.62 31.96 -19.57
N VAL A 121 26.51 32.71 -19.45
CA VAL A 121 26.36 34.01 -20.10
C VAL A 121 27.16 35.01 -19.25
N ALA A 122 28.03 35.79 -19.88
CA ALA A 122 28.81 36.86 -19.22
C ALA A 122 29.91 36.41 -18.24
N GLY A 123 30.46 35.21 -18.34
CA GLY A 123 31.62 34.79 -17.54
C GLY A 123 31.34 34.59 -16.03
N ARG A 124 30.06 34.39 -15.65
CA ARG A 124 29.63 34.23 -14.25
C ARG A 124 30.38 33.12 -13.53
N LEU A 125 30.60 31.96 -14.17
CA LEU A 125 31.31 30.84 -13.55
C LEU A 125 32.78 31.20 -13.25
N ALA A 126 33.38 32.00 -14.10
CA ALA A 126 34.75 32.52 -13.86
C ALA A 126 34.75 33.50 -12.70
N ALA A 127 33.78 34.41 -12.61
CA ALA A 127 33.62 35.38 -11.52
C ALA A 127 33.45 34.66 -10.16
N VAL A 128 32.51 33.72 -10.05
CA VAL A 128 32.28 32.96 -8.82
C VAL A 128 33.49 32.13 -8.42
N ARG A 129 34.27 31.58 -9.39
CA ARG A 129 35.51 30.85 -9.08
C ARG A 129 36.62 31.77 -8.51
N ARG A 130 36.76 33.01 -9.05
CA ARG A 130 37.70 34.01 -8.50
C ARG A 130 37.30 34.37 -7.06
N LEU A 131 36.07 34.82 -6.84
CA LEU A 131 35.56 35.20 -5.52
C LEU A 131 35.71 34.09 -4.48
N ARG A 132 35.55 32.83 -4.92
CA ARG A 132 35.78 31.67 -4.05
C ARG A 132 37.27 31.46 -3.74
N ALA A 133 38.17 31.64 -4.73
CA ALA A 133 39.59 31.53 -4.51
C ALA A 133 40.12 32.63 -3.55
N ASP A 134 39.46 33.81 -3.58
CA ASP A 134 39.75 34.94 -2.70
C ASP A 134 39.13 34.81 -1.28
N GLY A 135 38.42 33.70 -1.02
CA GLY A 135 37.78 33.44 0.27
C GLY A 135 36.46 34.22 0.52
N LEU A 136 35.98 34.98 -0.47
CA LEU A 136 34.84 35.88 -0.33
C LEU A 136 33.49 35.18 -0.53
N VAL A 137 33.46 33.98 -1.11
CA VAL A 137 32.27 33.22 -1.41
C VAL A 137 32.34 31.80 -0.85
N GLU A 138 31.38 31.42 -0.05
CA GLU A 138 31.22 30.06 0.43
C GLU A 138 30.11 29.34 -0.35
N PRO A 139 30.40 28.25 -1.07
CA PRO A 139 29.41 27.53 -1.85
C PRO A 139 28.60 26.57 -0.98
N VAL A 140 27.24 26.59 -1.14
CA VAL A 140 26.32 25.60 -0.59
C VAL A 140 25.58 24.97 -1.75
N ARG A 141 25.62 23.63 -1.85
CA ARG A 141 24.92 22.90 -2.89
C ARG A 141 23.70 22.23 -2.32
N LEU A 142 22.51 22.57 -2.84
CA LEU A 142 21.29 21.84 -2.59
C LEU A 142 21.23 20.63 -3.52
N THR A 143 20.99 19.47 -2.93
CA THR A 143 20.79 18.21 -3.65
C THR A 143 19.33 17.77 -3.56
N PRO A 144 18.82 17.02 -4.54
CA PRO A 144 17.53 16.36 -4.40
C PRO A 144 17.49 15.48 -3.15
N LEU A 145 16.28 15.31 -2.59
CA LEU A 145 16.03 14.50 -1.41
C LEU A 145 16.34 13.02 -1.69
N LYS A 146 16.93 12.33 -0.74
CA LYS A 146 17.03 10.87 -0.76
C LYS A 146 15.66 10.24 -0.49
N ALA A 147 15.52 8.94 -0.80
CA ALA A 147 14.26 8.22 -0.61
C ALA A 147 13.72 8.31 0.83
N GLU A 148 14.61 8.25 1.82
CA GLU A 148 14.24 8.33 3.25
C GLU A 148 13.77 9.74 3.65
N GLU A 149 14.36 10.77 3.05
CA GLU A 149 14.06 12.19 3.34
C GLU A 149 12.71 12.65 2.79
N ILE A 150 12.13 11.91 1.83
CA ILE A 150 10.79 12.19 1.25
C ILE A 150 9.68 12.06 2.28
N THR A 151 9.84 11.22 3.31
CA THR A 151 8.81 10.96 4.31
C THR A 151 8.28 12.24 4.95
N GLY A 152 9.15 13.18 5.34
CA GLY A 152 8.73 14.44 5.96
C GLY A 152 7.78 15.27 5.08
N PRO A 153 8.16 15.65 3.86
CA PRO A 153 7.28 16.36 2.92
C PRO A 153 5.96 15.63 2.63
N VAL A 154 5.97 14.30 2.56
CA VAL A 154 4.75 13.52 2.34
C VAL A 154 3.81 13.60 3.53
N VAL A 155 4.33 13.48 4.75
CA VAL A 155 3.54 13.64 5.99
C VAL A 155 2.94 15.05 6.09
N GLU A 156 3.68 16.08 5.71
CA GLU A 156 3.20 17.46 5.71
C GLU A 156 1.98 17.63 4.77
N VAL A 157 1.98 16.98 3.61
CA VAL A 157 0.89 17.11 2.61
C VAL A 157 -0.29 16.18 2.89
N LEU A 158 -0.03 14.95 3.33
CA LEU A 158 -1.04 13.91 3.47
C LEU A 158 -1.55 13.74 4.91
N GLY A 159 -0.83 14.25 5.92
CA GLY A 159 -1.09 13.94 7.33
C GLY A 159 -0.87 12.46 7.69
N ALA A 160 -0.17 11.71 6.83
CA ALA A 160 0.02 10.26 6.97
C ALA A 160 1.42 9.83 6.53
N VAL A 161 1.97 8.82 7.18
CA VAL A 161 3.29 8.26 6.86
C VAL A 161 3.19 7.40 5.57
N PRO A 162 4.01 7.65 4.54
CA PRO A 162 3.96 6.84 3.33
C PRO A 162 4.43 5.41 3.58
N SER A 163 3.75 4.44 2.96
CA SER A 163 4.27 3.08 2.84
C SER A 163 5.57 3.07 2.01
N ALA A 164 6.39 2.03 2.19
CA ALA A 164 7.65 1.90 1.43
C ALA A 164 7.40 1.99 -0.08
N LEU A 165 6.38 1.29 -0.59
CA LEU A 165 6.01 1.30 -2.01
C LEU A 165 5.63 2.70 -2.51
N LEU A 166 4.82 3.45 -1.76
CA LEU A 166 4.44 4.83 -2.12
C LEU A 166 5.67 5.75 -2.09
N ARG A 167 6.49 5.65 -1.06
CA ARG A 167 7.71 6.43 -0.91
C ARG A 167 8.67 6.20 -2.09
N ASP A 168 8.94 4.94 -2.42
CA ASP A 168 9.86 4.56 -3.48
C ASP A 168 9.33 4.99 -4.85
N ARG A 169 8.02 4.87 -5.09
CA ARG A 169 7.37 5.36 -6.31
C ARG A 169 7.43 6.88 -6.44
N LEU A 170 7.20 7.61 -5.35
CA LEU A 170 7.31 9.07 -5.34
C LEU A 170 8.76 9.52 -5.61
N HIS A 171 9.74 8.82 -5.04
CA HIS A 171 11.15 9.09 -5.32
C HIS A 171 11.51 8.80 -6.78
N GLU A 172 11.05 7.69 -7.34
CA GLU A 172 11.24 7.35 -8.75
C GLU A 172 10.68 8.44 -9.68
N LEU A 173 9.44 8.90 -9.43
CA LEU A 173 8.76 9.93 -10.23
C LEU A 173 9.42 11.29 -10.12
N SER A 174 9.82 11.70 -8.92
CA SER A 174 10.36 13.03 -8.62
C SER A 174 11.88 13.12 -8.72
N ARG A 175 12.60 11.99 -8.68
CA ARG A 175 14.05 11.94 -8.45
C ARG A 175 14.50 12.72 -7.21
N GLY A 176 13.61 12.83 -6.20
CA GLY A 176 13.83 13.59 -4.99
C GLY A 176 13.75 15.11 -5.15
N VAL A 177 13.36 15.63 -6.30
CA VAL A 177 13.18 17.07 -6.52
C VAL A 177 11.88 17.52 -5.83
N PRO A 178 11.90 18.42 -4.80
CA PRO A 178 10.72 18.76 -4.01
C PRO A 178 9.53 19.28 -4.81
N ALA A 179 9.75 20.13 -5.80
CA ALA A 179 8.66 20.63 -6.66
C ALA A 179 7.97 19.50 -7.44
N ALA A 180 8.76 18.56 -7.99
CA ALA A 180 8.25 17.39 -8.69
C ALA A 180 7.56 16.40 -7.73
N LEU A 181 8.05 16.28 -6.49
CA LEU A 181 7.44 15.47 -5.44
C LEU A 181 6.04 16.01 -5.08
N HIS A 182 5.90 17.31 -4.84
CA HIS A 182 4.60 17.94 -4.58
C HIS A 182 3.64 17.76 -5.76
N GLN A 183 4.14 17.90 -6.98
CA GLN A 183 3.33 17.67 -8.19
C GLN A 183 2.86 16.22 -8.25
N ALA A 184 3.75 15.24 -8.07
CA ALA A 184 3.41 13.83 -8.08
C ALA A 184 2.38 13.47 -6.98
N LEU A 185 2.56 13.99 -5.75
CA LEU A 185 1.62 13.80 -4.64
C LEU A 185 0.22 14.33 -4.95
N ASN A 186 0.13 15.57 -5.42
CA ASN A 186 -1.15 16.19 -5.75
C ASN A 186 -1.90 15.43 -6.85
N LEU A 187 -1.18 14.91 -7.81
CA LEU A 187 -1.73 14.14 -8.92
C LEU A 187 -2.24 12.77 -8.47
N LEU A 188 -1.43 12.02 -7.73
CA LEU A 188 -1.84 10.73 -7.17
C LEU A 188 -3.06 10.91 -6.25
N ARG A 189 -3.09 11.99 -5.47
CA ARG A 189 -4.24 12.32 -4.61
C ARG A 189 -5.50 12.65 -5.42
N ALA A 190 -5.39 13.47 -6.45
CA ALA A 190 -6.51 13.87 -7.30
C ALA A 190 -7.16 12.69 -8.04
N GLN A 191 -6.39 11.64 -8.30
CA GLN A 191 -6.85 10.40 -8.93
C GLN A 191 -7.40 9.37 -7.95
N GLY A 192 -7.34 9.63 -6.66
CA GLY A 192 -7.64 8.64 -5.64
C GLY A 192 -6.66 7.46 -5.61
N ALA A 193 -5.45 7.65 -6.15
CA ALA A 193 -4.37 6.67 -6.17
C ALA A 193 -3.68 6.50 -4.82
N ILE A 194 -3.93 7.40 -3.87
CA ILE A 194 -3.43 7.31 -2.51
C ILE A 194 -4.60 7.03 -1.58
N ARG A 195 -4.46 6.00 -0.76
CA ARG A 195 -5.41 5.65 0.29
C ARG A 195 -4.73 5.70 1.64
N ILE A 196 -5.41 6.33 2.61
CA ILE A 196 -4.90 6.42 3.99
C ILE A 196 -5.67 5.42 4.83
N VAL A 197 -4.94 4.52 5.50
CA VAL A 197 -5.46 3.53 6.44
C VAL A 197 -4.60 3.61 7.69
N ASP A 198 -5.19 3.83 8.85
CA ASP A 198 -4.50 3.97 10.13
C ASP A 198 -3.26 4.90 10.05
N ARG A 199 -3.47 6.11 9.47
CA ARG A 199 -2.43 7.15 9.27
C ARG A 199 -1.23 6.72 8.44
N ARG A 200 -1.33 5.64 7.69
CA ARG A 200 -0.37 5.27 6.67
C ARG A 200 -0.97 5.47 5.29
N ALA A 201 -0.19 6.05 4.40
CA ALA A 201 -0.59 6.30 3.03
C ALA A 201 -0.08 5.17 2.13
N TYR A 202 -0.99 4.52 1.43
CA TYR A 202 -0.73 3.42 0.51
C TYR A 202 -1.01 3.84 -0.92
N LEU A 203 -0.19 3.34 -1.86
CA LEU A 203 -0.45 3.46 -3.28
C LEU A 203 -1.47 2.40 -3.69
N VAL A 204 -2.56 2.81 -4.36
CA VAL A 204 -3.52 1.88 -4.95
C VAL A 204 -2.90 1.25 -6.20
N PRO A 205 -2.83 -0.09 -6.30
CA PRO A 205 -2.29 -0.76 -7.47
C PRO A 205 -3.02 -0.40 -8.77
N GLY A 206 -2.28 -0.38 -9.88
CA GLY A 206 -2.86 -0.18 -11.22
C GLY A 206 -3.24 1.26 -11.59
N THR A 207 -3.02 2.24 -10.73
CA THR A 207 -3.31 3.64 -11.05
C THR A 207 -2.26 4.23 -11.99
N ALA A 208 -2.71 4.65 -13.18
CA ALA A 208 -1.89 5.47 -14.09
C ALA A 208 -1.74 6.89 -13.51
N VAL A 209 -0.59 7.53 -13.72
CA VAL A 209 -0.33 8.90 -13.25
C VAL A 209 -0.55 9.88 -14.41
N PRO A 210 -1.70 10.56 -14.54
CA PRO A 210 -1.85 11.69 -15.45
C PRO A 210 -1.30 12.96 -14.80
N LEU A 211 -0.70 13.82 -15.58
CA LEU A 211 0.06 14.96 -15.11
C LEU A 211 -0.38 16.25 -15.81
N ARG A 212 -0.37 17.37 -15.08
CA ARG A 212 -0.67 18.69 -15.61
C ARG A 212 0.59 19.42 -16.07
N SER A 213 0.39 20.25 -17.06
CA SER A 213 1.27 21.05 -17.90
C SER A 213 2.64 21.48 -17.38
N VAL A 214 3.63 21.30 -18.25
CA VAL A 214 4.92 22.00 -18.18
C VAL A 214 4.78 23.32 -18.97
N HIS A 215 5.03 24.45 -18.33
CA HIS A 215 4.99 25.75 -19.03
C HIS A 215 6.26 25.92 -19.89
N LEU A 216 6.10 25.65 -21.18
CA LEU A 216 7.11 25.91 -22.21
C LEU A 216 6.45 26.75 -23.31
N ASP A 217 7.26 27.51 -24.03
CA ASP A 217 6.77 28.18 -25.24
C ASP A 217 6.30 27.15 -26.30
N PRO A 218 5.41 27.51 -27.25
CA PRO A 218 4.80 26.54 -28.17
C PRO A 218 5.79 25.72 -28.99
N GLU A 219 6.89 26.30 -29.44
CA GLU A 219 7.90 25.61 -30.25
C GLU A 219 8.68 24.60 -29.44
N ARG A 220 9.12 25.00 -28.23
CA ARG A 220 9.80 24.10 -27.29
C ARG A 220 8.85 23.02 -26.77
N LEU A 221 7.58 23.35 -26.58
CA LEU A 221 6.56 22.40 -26.13
C LEU A 221 6.36 21.27 -27.15
N ALA A 222 6.30 21.58 -28.45
CA ALA A 222 6.15 20.57 -29.51
C ALA A 222 7.32 19.59 -29.52
N VAL A 223 8.58 20.10 -29.44
CA VAL A 223 9.79 19.28 -29.37
C VAL A 223 9.84 18.47 -28.09
N ALA A 224 9.47 19.07 -26.93
CA ALA A 224 9.46 18.39 -25.65
C ALA A 224 8.41 17.25 -25.60
N LYS A 225 7.22 17.45 -26.19
CA LYS A 225 6.18 16.42 -26.33
C LYS A 225 6.65 15.24 -27.20
N ALA A 226 7.27 15.51 -28.33
CA ALA A 226 7.85 14.48 -29.19
C ALA A 226 8.98 13.74 -28.47
N ALA A 227 9.88 14.47 -27.78
CA ALA A 227 10.93 13.90 -26.97
C ALA A 227 10.40 13.02 -25.84
N ALA A 228 9.25 13.37 -25.23
CA ALA A 228 8.65 12.55 -24.16
C ALA A 228 8.26 11.15 -24.63
N VAL A 229 7.83 11.01 -25.88
CA VAL A 229 7.54 9.71 -26.49
C VAL A 229 8.82 9.00 -26.93
N LEU A 230 9.76 9.72 -27.54
CA LEU A 230 10.88 9.17 -28.31
C LEU A 230 12.20 9.05 -27.51
N HIS A 231 12.31 9.61 -26.29
CA HIS A 231 13.57 9.63 -25.52
C HIS A 231 14.20 8.25 -25.26
N PRO A 232 13.46 7.14 -25.12
CA PRO A 232 14.08 5.83 -24.97
C PRO A 232 14.85 5.35 -26.20
N LEU A 233 14.68 6.00 -27.36
CA LEU A 233 15.39 5.67 -28.61
C LEU A 233 16.78 6.34 -28.70
N GLY A 234 17.20 7.06 -27.66
CA GLY A 234 18.55 7.57 -27.51
C GLY A 234 18.99 8.54 -28.62
N GLU A 235 20.04 8.20 -29.33
CA GLU A 235 20.65 9.06 -30.39
C GLU A 235 19.80 9.18 -31.66
N ALA A 236 18.83 8.28 -31.89
CA ALA A 236 17.89 8.38 -33.02
C ALA A 236 16.79 9.46 -32.81
N MET A 237 16.56 9.88 -31.55
CA MET A 237 15.49 10.79 -31.18
C MET A 237 15.51 12.13 -31.95
N PRO A 238 16.64 12.87 -32.10
CA PRO A 238 16.62 14.17 -32.79
C PRO A 238 16.18 14.10 -34.23
N SER A 239 16.65 13.11 -34.99
CA SER A 239 16.28 12.93 -36.41
C SER A 239 14.80 12.54 -36.56
N LEU A 240 14.27 11.73 -35.65
CA LEU A 240 12.85 11.36 -35.64
C LEU A 240 11.97 12.57 -35.31
N ILE A 241 12.36 13.43 -34.36
CA ILE A 241 11.63 14.66 -34.02
C ILE A 241 11.61 15.61 -35.24
N SER A 242 12.79 15.86 -35.84
CA SER A 242 12.91 16.70 -37.05
C SER A 242 11.97 16.23 -38.14
N GLY A 243 11.96 14.94 -38.48
CA GLY A 243 11.06 14.37 -39.48
C GLY A 243 9.57 14.46 -39.10
N LEU A 244 9.23 14.26 -37.84
CA LEU A 244 7.83 14.34 -37.35
C LEU A 244 7.28 15.76 -37.32
N LEU A 245 8.09 16.75 -36.98
CA LEU A 245 7.66 18.14 -36.86
C LEU A 245 7.92 18.94 -38.14
N ALA A 246 8.53 18.32 -39.18
CA ALA A 246 8.98 18.96 -40.42
C ALA A 246 9.86 20.19 -40.16
N GLN A 247 10.77 20.09 -39.18
CA GLN A 247 11.72 21.11 -38.76
C GLN A 247 13.12 20.82 -39.28
N ASP A 248 13.96 21.85 -39.42
CA ASP A 248 15.37 21.66 -39.71
C ASP A 248 16.08 20.85 -38.60
N PRO A 249 16.94 19.86 -38.92
CA PRO A 249 17.67 19.07 -37.93
C PRO A 249 18.52 19.90 -36.99
N ALA A 250 19.14 20.99 -37.47
CA ALA A 250 19.97 21.88 -36.68
C ALA A 250 19.12 22.68 -35.66
N GLU A 251 17.92 23.14 -36.10
CA GLU A 251 16.98 23.85 -35.25
C GLU A 251 16.41 22.93 -34.15
N THR A 252 16.03 21.70 -34.53
CA THR A 252 15.58 20.67 -33.57
C THR A 252 16.67 20.40 -32.51
N LEU A 253 17.93 20.24 -32.96
CA LEU A 253 19.03 20.00 -32.02
C LEU A 253 19.28 21.20 -31.10
N ALA A 254 19.21 22.43 -31.64
CA ALA A 254 19.32 23.65 -30.84
C ALA A 254 18.23 23.75 -29.77
N THR A 255 16.99 23.38 -30.11
CA THR A 255 15.87 23.34 -29.16
C THR A 255 16.07 22.28 -28.06
N LEU A 256 16.56 21.09 -28.41
CA LEU A 256 16.90 20.05 -27.42
C LEU A 256 18.03 20.49 -26.49
N GLU A 257 19.08 21.18 -27.02
CA GLU A 257 20.14 21.74 -26.21
C GLU A 257 19.63 22.87 -25.29
N ASN A 258 18.66 23.65 -25.73
CA ASN A 258 17.98 24.64 -24.91
C ASN A 258 17.22 23.97 -23.77
N LEU A 259 16.45 22.93 -24.03
CA LEU A 259 15.76 22.13 -23.01
C LEU A 259 16.76 21.47 -22.01
N ARG A 260 17.93 21.07 -22.49
CA ARG A 260 19.03 20.57 -21.64
C ARG A 260 19.59 21.67 -20.74
N ALA A 261 19.86 22.84 -21.31
CA ALA A 261 20.34 23.99 -20.53
C ALA A 261 19.31 24.45 -19.49
N ASP A 262 18.02 24.29 -19.77
CA ASP A 262 16.94 24.55 -18.83
C ASP A 262 16.75 23.43 -17.79
N GLY A 263 17.54 22.36 -17.88
CA GLY A 263 17.48 21.22 -16.95
C GLY A 263 16.25 20.33 -17.11
N VAL A 264 15.49 20.48 -18.19
CA VAL A 264 14.37 19.61 -18.54
C VAL A 264 14.89 18.26 -19.04
N LEU A 265 15.89 18.31 -19.93
CA LEU A 265 16.56 17.13 -20.46
C LEU A 265 18.00 17.06 -19.94
N HIS A 266 18.58 15.86 -19.97
CA HIS A 266 20.01 15.66 -19.83
C HIS A 266 20.52 14.72 -20.94
N ARG A 267 21.80 14.86 -21.30
CA ARG A 267 22.46 14.02 -22.28
C ARG A 267 23.50 13.14 -21.60
N GLY A 268 23.28 11.81 -21.63
CA GLY A 268 24.22 10.81 -21.14
C GLY A 268 24.57 9.84 -22.28
N ARG A 269 24.18 8.57 -22.17
CA ARG A 269 24.15 7.61 -23.29
C ARG A 269 22.96 7.82 -24.24
N GLY A 270 22.52 9.05 -24.41
CA GLY A 270 21.33 9.47 -25.15
C GLY A 270 20.55 10.52 -24.37
N TRP A 271 19.52 11.07 -25.00
CA TRP A 271 18.65 12.09 -24.42
C TRP A 271 17.66 11.49 -23.43
N ARG A 272 17.54 12.08 -22.24
CA ARG A 272 16.59 11.64 -21.21
C ARG A 272 16.02 12.83 -20.45
N PHE A 273 14.81 12.68 -19.91
CA PHE A 273 14.27 13.67 -18.98
C PHE A 273 15.00 13.62 -17.64
N THR A 274 15.34 14.79 -17.11
CA THR A 274 15.99 14.95 -15.80
C THR A 274 15.07 14.41 -14.69
N VAL A 275 13.77 14.69 -14.82
CA VAL A 275 12.74 14.23 -13.89
C VAL A 275 11.68 13.45 -14.69
N PRO A 276 11.51 12.15 -14.48
CA PRO A 276 10.59 11.30 -15.25
C PRO A 276 9.14 11.81 -15.28
N VAL A 277 8.68 12.40 -14.18
CA VAL A 277 7.32 12.95 -14.07
C VAL A 277 7.02 13.99 -15.16
N VAL A 278 8.01 14.74 -15.63
CA VAL A 278 7.86 15.72 -16.70
C VAL A 278 7.54 15.06 -18.05
N ALA A 279 8.17 13.93 -18.37
CA ALA A 279 7.86 13.17 -19.57
C ALA A 279 6.41 12.66 -19.57
N TYR A 280 5.96 12.12 -18.43
CA TYR A 280 4.56 11.69 -18.30
C TYR A 280 3.57 12.84 -18.49
N ALA A 281 3.87 14.03 -17.92
CA ALA A 281 3.04 15.22 -18.10
C ALA A 281 2.89 15.59 -19.57
N LEU A 282 3.98 15.64 -20.29
CA LEU A 282 4.01 15.97 -21.72
C LEU A 282 3.27 14.94 -22.57
N ILE A 283 3.39 13.64 -22.23
CA ILE A 283 2.62 12.57 -22.90
C ILE A 283 1.12 12.74 -22.64
N ALA A 284 0.72 13.14 -21.43
CA ALA A 284 -0.70 13.37 -21.12
C ALA A 284 -1.31 14.56 -21.88
N GLU A 285 -0.49 15.55 -22.25
CA GLU A 285 -0.91 16.70 -23.06
C GLU A 285 -0.98 16.42 -24.57
N LEU A 286 -0.51 15.24 -25.02
CA LEU A 286 -0.62 14.85 -26.43
C LEU A 286 -2.07 14.56 -26.82
N GLY A 287 -2.52 15.15 -27.92
CA GLY A 287 -3.75 14.74 -28.56
C GLY A 287 -3.69 13.27 -29.03
N PRO A 288 -4.85 12.61 -29.21
CA PRO A 288 -4.88 11.20 -29.64
C PRO A 288 -4.14 10.95 -30.96
N PHE A 289 -4.25 11.88 -31.90
CA PHE A 289 -3.60 11.79 -33.21
C PHE A 289 -2.08 11.96 -33.12
N GLU A 290 -1.60 12.95 -32.36
CA GLU A 290 -0.16 13.18 -32.15
C GLU A 290 0.48 11.95 -31.48
N ARG A 291 -0.18 11.41 -30.47
CA ARG A 291 0.29 10.22 -29.74
C ARG A 291 0.43 9.01 -30.67
N ARG A 292 -0.59 8.75 -31.51
CA ARG A 292 -0.55 7.67 -32.50
C ARG A 292 0.57 7.88 -33.52
N ARG A 293 0.73 9.10 -34.05
CA ARG A 293 1.74 9.43 -35.04
C ARG A 293 3.17 9.29 -34.50
N PHE A 294 3.44 9.79 -33.27
CA PHE A 294 4.76 9.68 -32.67
C PHE A 294 5.08 8.22 -32.30
N SER A 295 4.10 7.47 -31.81
CA SER A 295 4.26 6.05 -31.52
C SER A 295 4.51 5.22 -32.79
N ALA A 296 3.80 5.51 -33.89
CA ALA A 296 4.01 4.84 -35.17
C ALA A 296 5.43 5.09 -35.72
N ALA A 297 5.94 6.31 -35.61
CA ALA A 297 7.32 6.62 -36.00
C ALA A 297 8.35 5.85 -35.15
N ALA A 298 8.13 5.76 -33.85
CA ALA A 298 8.98 4.97 -32.96
C ALA A 298 9.01 3.49 -33.34
N VAL A 299 7.82 2.89 -33.59
CA VAL A 299 7.69 1.50 -34.00
C VAL A 299 8.39 1.25 -35.34
N THR A 300 8.15 2.12 -36.32
CA THR A 300 8.79 2.03 -37.65
C THR A 300 10.31 2.09 -37.57
N ALA A 301 10.85 2.99 -36.74
CA ALA A 301 12.30 3.11 -36.53
C ALA A 301 12.90 1.86 -35.88
N LEU A 302 12.22 1.28 -34.91
CA LEU A 302 12.64 0.03 -34.26
C LEU A 302 12.56 -1.17 -35.21
N TRP A 303 11.46 -1.29 -35.97
CA TRP A 303 11.28 -2.37 -36.94
C TRP A 303 12.28 -2.35 -38.09
N ASN A 304 12.70 -1.13 -38.50
CA ASN A 304 13.69 -0.94 -39.57
C ASN A 304 15.13 -1.02 -39.05
N GLY A 305 15.35 -1.19 -37.73
CA GLY A 305 16.69 -1.23 -37.12
C GLY A 305 17.42 0.10 -37.09
N THR A 306 16.74 1.22 -37.38
CA THR A 306 17.33 2.57 -37.32
C THR A 306 17.35 3.18 -35.92
N ALA A 307 16.64 2.55 -34.97
CA ALA A 307 16.65 2.89 -33.55
C ALA A 307 16.72 1.63 -32.68
N HIS A 308 17.19 1.78 -31.45
CA HIS A 308 17.27 0.72 -30.46
C HIS A 308 16.82 1.22 -29.09
N THR A 309 16.27 0.33 -28.31
CA THR A 309 15.93 0.59 -26.89
C THR A 309 16.35 -0.56 -26.00
N SER A 310 16.71 -0.26 -24.76
CA SER A 310 16.96 -1.26 -23.72
C SER A 310 15.74 -1.60 -22.87
N ASP A 311 14.63 -0.88 -23.08
CA ASP A 311 13.37 -1.16 -22.38
C ASP A 311 12.58 -2.21 -23.16
N PRO A 312 12.41 -3.43 -22.62
CA PRO A 312 11.69 -4.51 -23.30
C PRO A 312 10.19 -4.22 -23.49
N TYR A 313 9.65 -3.31 -22.72
CA TYR A 313 8.22 -2.95 -22.77
C TYR A 313 7.93 -1.78 -23.72
N TYR A 314 8.95 -1.05 -24.15
CA TYR A 314 8.76 0.15 -24.94
C TYR A 314 8.09 -0.12 -26.28
N LEU A 315 8.58 -1.11 -27.04
CA LEU A 315 8.04 -1.44 -28.36
C LEU A 315 6.55 -1.85 -28.29
N PRO A 316 6.14 -2.83 -27.45
CA PRO A 316 4.71 -3.16 -27.33
C PRO A 316 3.85 -1.99 -26.83
N ASP A 317 4.37 -1.14 -25.93
CA ASP A 317 3.67 0.08 -25.51
C ASP A 317 3.40 1.03 -26.66
N ARG A 318 4.40 1.23 -27.54
CA ARG A 318 4.25 2.09 -28.73
C ARG A 318 3.37 1.44 -29.78
N ILE A 319 3.42 0.13 -29.98
CA ILE A 319 2.49 -0.61 -30.88
C ILE A 319 1.05 -0.41 -30.43
N ALA A 320 0.77 -0.58 -29.13
CA ALA A 320 -0.58 -0.41 -28.59
C ALA A 320 -1.14 1.01 -28.78
N GLU A 321 -0.28 2.02 -28.79
CA GLU A 321 -0.67 3.41 -29.03
C GLU A 321 -0.76 3.77 -30.51
N ALA A 322 0.11 3.23 -31.35
CA ALA A 322 0.13 3.49 -32.80
C ALA A 322 -1.14 2.96 -33.50
N GLY A 323 -1.69 1.85 -33.01
CA GLY A 323 -2.91 1.26 -33.54
C GLY A 323 -2.78 0.88 -35.01
N LYS A 324 -3.75 1.30 -35.83
CA LYS A 324 -3.81 0.97 -37.28
C LYS A 324 -2.86 1.80 -38.18
N LEU A 325 -1.98 2.63 -37.59
CA LEU A 325 -1.00 3.39 -38.41
C LEU A 325 0.25 2.57 -38.76
N ILE A 326 0.36 1.35 -38.29
CA ILE A 326 1.47 0.40 -38.53
C ILE A 326 0.92 -0.90 -39.11
N ASP A 327 1.80 -1.85 -39.54
CA ASP A 327 1.36 -3.16 -40.03
C ASP A 327 0.56 -3.91 -38.92
N PRO A 328 -0.77 -4.16 -39.13
CA PRO A 328 -1.61 -4.74 -38.10
C PRO A 328 -1.28 -6.20 -37.79
N ARG A 329 -0.78 -6.97 -38.76
CA ARG A 329 -0.45 -8.40 -38.55
C ARG A 329 0.78 -8.54 -37.68
N ARG A 330 1.86 -7.80 -37.98
CA ARG A 330 3.07 -7.78 -37.19
C ARG A 330 2.80 -7.23 -35.79
N ALA A 331 2.05 -6.13 -35.71
CA ALA A 331 1.64 -5.52 -34.43
C ALA A 331 0.88 -6.50 -33.53
N LEU A 332 -0.09 -7.24 -34.09
CA LEU A 332 -0.87 -8.23 -33.35
C LEU A 332 0.03 -9.35 -32.78
N THR A 333 0.94 -9.89 -33.60
CA THR A 333 1.86 -10.94 -33.16
C THR A 333 2.73 -10.44 -31.99
N GLU A 334 3.36 -9.27 -32.13
CA GLU A 334 4.25 -8.72 -31.10
C GLU A 334 3.50 -8.36 -29.79
N LEU A 335 2.23 -7.89 -29.88
CA LEU A 335 1.42 -7.64 -28.68
C LEU A 335 1.04 -8.93 -27.95
N LEU A 336 0.67 -9.99 -28.68
CA LEU A 336 0.32 -11.29 -28.08
C LEU A 336 1.54 -11.96 -27.46
N ASP A 337 2.66 -11.98 -28.18
CA ASP A 337 3.93 -12.53 -27.67
C ASP A 337 4.40 -11.73 -26.43
N GLY A 338 4.33 -10.41 -26.50
CA GLY A 338 4.67 -9.54 -25.37
C GLY A 338 3.79 -9.81 -24.15
N ALA A 339 2.47 -9.95 -24.34
CA ALA A 339 1.55 -10.23 -23.25
C ALA A 339 1.78 -11.62 -22.61
N ALA A 340 2.20 -12.62 -23.40
CA ALA A 340 2.45 -13.98 -22.90
C ALA A 340 3.65 -14.06 -21.91
N PHE A 341 4.60 -13.12 -22.01
CA PHE A 341 5.82 -13.07 -21.18
C PHE A 341 5.79 -11.97 -20.10
N LEU A 342 4.66 -11.26 -19.96
CA LEU A 342 4.55 -10.22 -18.92
C LEU A 342 4.54 -10.85 -17.50
N PRO A 343 5.27 -10.25 -16.56
CA PRO A 343 5.13 -10.59 -15.15
C PRO A 343 3.72 -10.30 -14.61
N ASP A 344 3.33 -11.04 -13.57
CA ASP A 344 1.99 -10.97 -12.96
C ASP A 344 1.68 -9.60 -12.31
N ASP A 345 2.69 -8.79 -12.04
CA ASP A 345 2.56 -7.42 -11.52
C ASP A 345 2.31 -6.36 -12.60
N GLN A 346 2.40 -6.72 -13.90
CA GLN A 346 2.21 -5.83 -15.04
C GLN A 346 0.78 -5.90 -15.65
N THR A 347 -0.23 -6.21 -14.84
CA THR A 347 -1.62 -6.46 -15.31
C THR A 347 -2.22 -5.30 -16.10
N THR A 348 -2.02 -4.06 -15.68
CA THR A 348 -2.50 -2.87 -16.39
C THR A 348 -1.91 -2.74 -17.80
N ARG A 349 -0.62 -3.10 -17.95
CA ARG A 349 0.08 -3.05 -19.24
C ARG A 349 -0.45 -4.15 -20.17
N GLY A 350 -0.60 -5.38 -19.66
CA GLY A 350 -1.17 -6.49 -20.42
C GLY A 350 -2.59 -6.23 -20.90
N ALA A 351 -3.47 -5.70 -20.06
CA ALA A 351 -4.83 -5.30 -20.45
C ALA A 351 -4.83 -4.25 -21.59
N ARG A 352 -3.92 -3.25 -21.51
CA ARG A 352 -3.78 -2.23 -22.57
C ARG A 352 -3.30 -2.81 -23.90
N TRP A 353 -2.30 -3.71 -23.87
CA TRP A 353 -1.79 -4.35 -25.06
C TRP A 353 -2.85 -5.25 -25.73
N LEU A 354 -3.55 -6.05 -24.91
CA LEU A 354 -4.59 -6.94 -25.43
C LEU A 354 -5.83 -6.18 -25.94
N ARG A 355 -6.17 -5.04 -25.33
CA ARG A 355 -7.20 -4.15 -25.90
C ARG A 355 -6.83 -3.68 -27.32
N ALA A 356 -5.59 -3.23 -27.50
CA ALA A 356 -5.09 -2.84 -28.83
C ALA A 356 -5.08 -4.04 -29.80
N ALA A 357 -4.71 -5.24 -29.32
CA ALA A 357 -4.76 -6.45 -30.10
C ALA A 357 -6.19 -6.83 -30.55
N VAL A 358 -7.22 -6.65 -29.71
CA VAL A 358 -8.64 -6.82 -30.09
C VAL A 358 -9.04 -5.86 -31.24
N GLU A 359 -8.58 -4.59 -31.17
CA GLU A 359 -8.86 -3.57 -32.19
C GLU A 359 -8.17 -3.85 -33.54
N LEU A 360 -7.00 -4.51 -33.50
CA LEU A 360 -6.22 -4.87 -34.70
C LEU A 360 -6.67 -6.19 -35.33
N THR A 361 -7.40 -7.05 -34.61
CA THR A 361 -7.82 -8.35 -35.09
C THR A 361 -9.06 -8.24 -35.97
N GLU A 362 -8.97 -8.66 -37.22
CA GLU A 362 -10.08 -8.69 -38.19
C GLU A 362 -10.79 -10.04 -38.23
N ASP A 363 -10.05 -11.12 -38.10
CA ASP A 363 -10.58 -12.49 -38.10
C ASP A 363 -11.47 -12.77 -36.88
N ARG A 364 -12.72 -13.19 -37.15
CA ARG A 364 -13.74 -13.35 -36.10
C ARG A 364 -13.37 -14.42 -35.04
N PRO A 365 -12.92 -15.62 -35.39
CA PRO A 365 -12.42 -16.61 -34.42
C PRO A 365 -11.24 -16.13 -33.60
N GLN A 366 -10.26 -15.47 -34.23
CA GLN A 366 -9.10 -14.92 -33.52
C GLN A 366 -9.53 -13.78 -32.58
N ARG A 367 -10.47 -12.93 -33.01
CA ARG A 367 -11.01 -11.85 -32.17
C ARG A 367 -11.69 -12.38 -30.90
N ALA A 368 -12.46 -13.46 -30.98
CA ALA A 368 -13.05 -14.11 -29.81
C ALA A 368 -11.97 -14.53 -28.79
N ARG A 369 -10.91 -15.19 -29.26
CA ARG A 369 -9.77 -15.61 -28.42
C ARG A 369 -9.05 -14.44 -27.78
N VAL A 370 -8.72 -13.40 -28.55
CA VAL A 370 -8.02 -12.20 -28.05
C VAL A 370 -8.92 -11.43 -27.08
N THR A 371 -10.25 -11.36 -27.33
CA THR A 371 -11.20 -10.76 -26.38
C THR A 371 -11.25 -11.52 -25.07
N LEU A 372 -11.22 -12.85 -25.08
CA LEU A 372 -11.15 -13.64 -23.85
C LEU A 372 -9.86 -13.33 -23.05
N LEU A 373 -8.70 -13.32 -23.72
CA LEU A 373 -7.44 -12.95 -23.10
C LEU A 373 -7.50 -11.52 -22.50
N HIS A 374 -8.02 -10.55 -23.23
CA HIS A 374 -8.21 -9.18 -22.74
C HIS A 374 -9.10 -9.14 -21.49
N THR A 375 -10.23 -9.85 -21.52
CA THR A 375 -11.18 -9.94 -20.40
C THR A 375 -10.52 -10.56 -19.16
N MET A 376 -9.72 -11.62 -19.35
CA MET A 376 -8.93 -12.24 -18.28
C MET A 376 -7.94 -11.24 -17.65
N TRP A 377 -7.22 -10.48 -18.48
CA TRP A 377 -6.27 -9.48 -17.98
C TRP A 377 -6.97 -8.29 -17.28
N CYS A 378 -8.14 -7.87 -17.77
CA CYS A 378 -8.98 -6.89 -17.06
C CYS A 378 -9.41 -7.41 -15.69
N HIS A 379 -9.81 -8.68 -15.62
CA HIS A 379 -10.16 -9.33 -14.36
C HIS A 379 -8.97 -9.37 -13.39
N LEU A 380 -7.79 -9.76 -13.85
CA LEU A 380 -6.55 -9.75 -13.06
C LEU A 380 -6.12 -8.34 -12.63
N ASN A 381 -6.48 -7.32 -13.40
CA ASN A 381 -6.22 -5.92 -13.06
C ASN A 381 -7.26 -5.33 -12.10
N GLY A 382 -8.36 -6.05 -11.81
CA GLY A 382 -9.48 -5.55 -11.00
C GLY A 382 -10.37 -4.53 -11.73
N ASP A 383 -10.28 -4.46 -13.06
CA ASP A 383 -11.17 -3.64 -13.89
C ASP A 383 -12.47 -4.41 -14.16
N HIS A 384 -13.38 -4.36 -13.18
CA HIS A 384 -14.62 -5.13 -13.19
C HIS A 384 -15.57 -4.68 -14.30
N GLU A 385 -15.57 -3.39 -14.63
CA GLU A 385 -16.42 -2.84 -15.70
C GLU A 385 -15.99 -3.40 -17.05
N GLN A 386 -14.70 -3.34 -17.39
CA GLN A 386 -14.19 -3.90 -18.65
C GLN A 386 -14.29 -5.43 -18.67
N SER A 387 -14.14 -6.09 -17.53
CA SER A 387 -14.34 -7.54 -17.43
C SER A 387 -15.77 -7.93 -17.77
N LEU A 388 -16.78 -7.25 -17.20
CA LEU A 388 -18.19 -7.48 -17.49
C LEU A 388 -18.54 -7.17 -18.95
N ALA A 389 -18.05 -6.05 -19.47
CA ALA A 389 -18.27 -5.69 -20.88
C ALA A 389 -17.67 -6.75 -21.82
N GLY A 390 -16.45 -7.23 -21.48
CA GLY A 390 -15.77 -8.27 -22.26
C GLY A 390 -16.50 -9.62 -22.22
N THR A 391 -16.97 -10.05 -21.04
CA THR A 391 -17.70 -11.31 -20.89
C THR A 391 -19.07 -11.29 -21.59
N ARG A 392 -19.84 -10.20 -21.46
CA ARG A 392 -21.10 -10.02 -22.18
C ARG A 392 -20.87 -10.09 -23.68
N ARG A 393 -19.88 -9.38 -24.17
CA ARG A 393 -19.49 -9.42 -25.60
C ARG A 393 -19.13 -10.82 -26.07
N LEU A 394 -18.37 -11.58 -25.28
CA LEU A 394 -18.00 -12.97 -25.59
C LEU A 394 -19.22 -13.87 -25.69
N LEU A 395 -20.12 -13.81 -24.71
CA LEU A 395 -21.28 -14.70 -24.62
C LEU A 395 -22.37 -14.33 -25.65
N GLU A 396 -22.52 -13.05 -25.99
CA GLU A 396 -23.56 -12.55 -26.93
C GLU A 396 -23.08 -12.57 -28.39
N GLU A 397 -21.87 -12.09 -28.69
CA GLU A 397 -21.38 -11.92 -30.08
C GLU A 397 -20.68 -13.18 -30.64
N PHE A 398 -20.12 -14.05 -29.74
CA PHE A 398 -19.28 -15.17 -30.14
C PHE A 398 -19.68 -16.52 -29.54
N PRO A 399 -20.98 -16.83 -29.26
CA PRO A 399 -21.36 -18.07 -28.59
C PRO A 399 -20.91 -19.32 -29.35
N ASP A 400 -20.94 -19.31 -30.70
CA ASP A 400 -20.54 -20.45 -31.55
C ASP A 400 -19.01 -20.59 -31.71
N ARG A 401 -18.23 -19.71 -31.14
CA ARG A 401 -16.76 -19.66 -31.30
C ARG A 401 -16.00 -19.93 -30.02
N LEU A 402 -16.69 -20.05 -28.91
CA LEU A 402 -16.10 -20.39 -27.62
C LEU A 402 -16.14 -21.94 -27.44
N SER A 403 -15.05 -22.48 -26.89
CA SER A 403 -15.08 -23.83 -26.34
C SER A 403 -15.85 -23.84 -25.03
N ALA A 404 -16.27 -25.02 -24.56
CA ALA A 404 -16.92 -25.14 -23.26
C ALA A 404 -16.06 -24.59 -22.12
N ASP A 405 -14.74 -24.83 -22.13
CA ASP A 405 -13.80 -24.24 -21.17
C ASP A 405 -13.76 -22.70 -21.26
N ALA A 406 -13.75 -22.13 -22.47
CA ALA A 406 -13.73 -20.67 -22.66
C ALA A 406 -15.03 -20.00 -22.21
N THR A 407 -16.18 -20.67 -22.45
CA THR A 407 -17.48 -20.21 -21.95
C THR A 407 -17.51 -20.22 -20.43
N GLN A 408 -17.07 -21.30 -19.81
CA GLN A 408 -17.00 -21.43 -18.35
C GLN A 408 -16.07 -20.39 -17.73
N GLU A 409 -14.91 -20.14 -18.34
CA GLU A 409 -13.97 -19.12 -17.90
C GLU A 409 -14.64 -17.72 -17.95
N ALA A 410 -15.30 -17.38 -19.07
CA ALA A 410 -16.01 -16.11 -19.21
C ALA A 410 -17.14 -15.95 -18.18
N GLN A 411 -17.94 -16.98 -17.93
CA GLN A 411 -18.98 -16.99 -16.93
C GLN A 411 -18.42 -16.77 -15.52
N SER A 412 -17.33 -17.46 -15.17
CA SER A 412 -16.68 -17.32 -13.86
C SER A 412 -16.12 -15.91 -13.63
N ILE A 413 -15.51 -15.30 -14.66
CA ILE A 413 -15.06 -13.91 -14.63
C ILE A 413 -16.24 -12.96 -14.42
N ALA A 414 -17.37 -13.18 -15.11
CA ALA A 414 -18.57 -12.35 -14.95
C ALA A 414 -19.11 -12.40 -13.53
N VAL A 415 -19.25 -13.60 -12.96
CA VAL A 415 -19.74 -13.80 -11.57
C VAL A 415 -18.83 -13.08 -10.57
N CYS A 416 -17.51 -13.23 -10.70
CA CYS A 416 -16.55 -12.52 -9.84
C CYS A 416 -16.62 -10.99 -10.01
N ALA A 417 -16.75 -10.51 -11.25
CA ALA A 417 -16.84 -9.09 -11.54
C ALA A 417 -18.12 -8.45 -11.00
N LEU A 418 -19.25 -9.15 -11.07
CA LEU A 418 -20.53 -8.74 -10.47
C LEU A 418 -20.43 -8.62 -8.95
N HIS A 419 -19.83 -9.61 -8.30
CA HIS A 419 -19.59 -9.57 -6.85
C HIS A 419 -18.72 -8.37 -6.47
N ASN A 420 -17.60 -8.20 -7.12
CA ASN A 420 -16.63 -7.15 -6.78
C ASN A 420 -17.12 -5.73 -7.12
N SER A 421 -18.05 -5.59 -8.07
CA SER A 421 -18.73 -4.31 -8.39
C SER A 421 -19.95 -4.04 -7.49
N GLY A 422 -20.33 -4.97 -6.61
CA GLY A 422 -21.49 -4.85 -5.73
C GLY A 422 -22.84 -5.04 -6.43
N ASN A 423 -22.87 -5.61 -7.63
CA ASN A 423 -24.12 -5.90 -8.36
C ASN A 423 -24.76 -7.20 -7.84
N THR A 424 -25.29 -7.14 -6.63
CA THR A 424 -25.88 -8.30 -5.93
C THR A 424 -27.18 -8.81 -6.57
N ALA A 425 -27.93 -7.95 -7.28
CA ALA A 425 -29.17 -8.34 -7.92
C ALA A 425 -28.94 -9.29 -9.11
N GLU A 426 -28.01 -8.95 -10.00
CA GLU A 426 -27.65 -9.80 -11.14
C GLU A 426 -26.94 -11.09 -10.66
N LEU A 427 -26.09 -10.97 -9.64
CA LEU A 427 -25.44 -12.13 -9.00
C LEU A 427 -26.50 -13.09 -8.40
N ALA A 428 -27.55 -12.59 -7.73
CA ALA A 428 -28.64 -13.39 -7.19
C ALA A 428 -29.46 -14.07 -8.30
N ALA A 429 -29.65 -13.43 -9.46
CA ALA A 429 -30.32 -14.05 -10.60
C ALA A 429 -29.53 -15.26 -11.14
N ILE A 430 -28.19 -15.14 -11.22
CA ILE A 430 -27.31 -16.25 -11.63
C ILE A 430 -27.36 -17.39 -10.60
N ALA A 431 -27.44 -17.07 -9.32
CA ALA A 431 -27.55 -18.02 -8.23
C ALA A 431 -28.81 -18.90 -8.29
N MET A 432 -29.85 -18.45 -9.01
CA MET A 432 -31.09 -19.26 -9.24
C MET A 432 -30.89 -20.35 -10.30
N ASN A 433 -29.69 -20.55 -10.80
CA ASN A 433 -29.30 -21.54 -11.80
C ASN A 433 -30.14 -21.49 -13.11
N PRO A 434 -30.18 -20.35 -13.81
CA PRO A 434 -30.88 -20.24 -15.08
C PRO A 434 -30.16 -21.05 -16.18
N PRO A 435 -30.88 -21.53 -17.20
CA PRO A 435 -30.34 -22.48 -18.18
C PRO A 435 -29.11 -21.99 -18.99
N GLU A 436 -28.98 -20.69 -19.14
CA GLU A 436 -27.84 -20.05 -19.84
C GLU A 436 -26.53 -20.05 -19.04
N TRP A 437 -26.58 -20.37 -17.76
CA TRP A 437 -25.43 -20.43 -16.87
C TRP A 437 -25.13 -21.89 -16.47
N SER A 438 -23.85 -22.22 -16.37
CA SER A 438 -23.43 -23.52 -15.87
C SER A 438 -23.73 -23.69 -14.38
N VAL A 439 -23.93 -24.95 -13.95
CA VAL A 439 -24.09 -25.29 -12.54
C VAL A 439 -22.93 -24.80 -11.68
N ALA A 440 -21.69 -24.90 -12.20
CA ALA A 440 -20.50 -24.41 -11.50
C ALA A 440 -20.55 -22.88 -11.31
N SER A 441 -20.97 -22.11 -12.32
CA SER A 441 -21.11 -20.65 -12.22
C SER A 441 -22.17 -20.23 -11.21
N SER A 442 -23.31 -20.93 -11.17
CA SER A 442 -24.38 -20.69 -10.21
C SER A 442 -23.95 -21.05 -8.78
N ALA A 443 -23.19 -22.13 -8.61
CA ALA A 443 -22.61 -22.48 -7.31
C ALA A 443 -21.58 -21.42 -6.83
N ILE A 444 -20.76 -20.88 -7.73
CA ILE A 444 -19.86 -19.75 -7.42
C ILE A 444 -20.69 -18.54 -6.99
N ALA A 445 -21.76 -18.19 -7.71
CA ALA A 445 -22.62 -17.06 -7.37
C ALA A 445 -23.26 -17.22 -5.98
N LEU A 446 -23.76 -18.42 -5.63
CA LEU A 446 -24.25 -18.75 -4.29
C LEU A 446 -23.15 -18.56 -3.23
N SER A 447 -21.95 -19.07 -3.50
CA SER A 447 -20.80 -18.96 -2.59
C SER A 447 -20.40 -17.48 -2.35
N LEU A 448 -20.40 -16.67 -3.39
CA LEU A 448 -20.10 -15.23 -3.31
C LEU A 448 -21.20 -14.42 -2.59
N LEU A 449 -22.41 -14.96 -2.50
CA LEU A 449 -23.52 -14.42 -1.69
C LEU A 449 -23.52 -14.98 -0.25
N ASP A 450 -22.50 -15.70 0.17
CA ASP A 450 -22.35 -16.36 1.47
C ASP A 450 -23.40 -17.47 1.72
N ARG A 451 -24.02 -18.03 0.64
CA ARG A 451 -25.03 -19.09 0.64
C ARG A 451 -24.38 -20.46 0.39
N TRP A 452 -23.38 -20.81 1.19
CA TRP A 452 -22.52 -21.99 1.00
C TRP A 452 -23.26 -23.32 1.10
N ALA A 453 -24.29 -23.44 1.96
CA ALA A 453 -25.12 -24.65 2.08
C ALA A 453 -25.83 -24.95 0.77
N GLU A 454 -26.44 -23.94 0.17
CA GLU A 454 -27.15 -24.07 -1.10
C GLU A 454 -26.20 -24.35 -2.27
N ALA A 455 -24.98 -23.78 -2.23
CA ALA A 455 -23.95 -24.12 -3.22
C ALA A 455 -23.54 -25.60 -3.15
N ALA A 456 -23.41 -26.14 -1.93
CA ALA A 456 -23.09 -27.55 -1.73
C ALA A 456 -24.22 -28.47 -2.21
N GLU A 457 -25.49 -28.12 -1.92
CA GLU A 457 -26.68 -28.83 -2.37
C GLU A 457 -26.80 -28.84 -3.90
N LEU A 458 -26.64 -27.65 -4.54
CA LEU A 458 -26.72 -27.52 -5.98
C LEU A 458 -25.66 -28.40 -6.70
N LEU A 459 -24.45 -28.44 -6.21
CA LEU A 459 -23.35 -29.25 -6.78
C LEU A 459 -23.52 -30.76 -6.49
N ALA A 460 -24.24 -31.12 -5.41
CA ALA A 460 -24.53 -32.51 -5.08
C ALA A 460 -25.68 -33.07 -5.91
N GLU A 461 -26.69 -32.22 -6.20
CA GLU A 461 -27.87 -32.62 -6.96
C GLU A 461 -27.65 -32.70 -8.48
N ASN A 462 -26.64 -31.98 -9.00
CA ASN A 462 -26.36 -31.85 -10.43
C ASN A 462 -24.93 -32.22 -10.73
N ASP A 463 -24.69 -33.33 -11.36
CA ASP A 463 -23.35 -33.81 -11.74
C ASP A 463 -22.85 -33.25 -13.09
N SER A 464 -23.66 -32.45 -13.83
CA SER A 464 -23.30 -31.95 -15.15
C SER A 464 -21.96 -31.19 -15.17
N TRP A 465 -21.66 -30.43 -14.10
CA TRP A 465 -20.44 -29.65 -13.94
C TRP A 465 -19.16 -30.52 -14.07
N ARG A 466 -19.24 -31.85 -13.81
CA ARG A 466 -18.08 -32.76 -13.92
C ARG A 466 -17.70 -33.04 -15.36
N THR A 467 -18.63 -32.94 -16.29
CA THR A 467 -18.47 -33.36 -17.70
C THR A 467 -18.65 -32.25 -18.72
N GLU A 468 -19.21 -31.08 -18.31
CA GLU A 468 -19.43 -29.93 -19.19
C GLU A 468 -18.12 -29.38 -19.76
N SER A 469 -17.12 -29.19 -18.91
CA SER A 469 -15.78 -28.74 -19.30
C SER A 469 -14.75 -29.03 -18.21
N THR A 470 -13.46 -28.99 -18.56
CA THR A 470 -12.38 -29.17 -17.58
C THR A 470 -12.36 -28.01 -16.53
N VAL A 471 -12.66 -26.80 -16.97
CA VAL A 471 -12.75 -25.62 -16.07
C VAL A 471 -13.95 -25.77 -15.14
N SER A 472 -15.11 -26.23 -15.64
CA SER A 472 -16.31 -26.48 -14.83
C SER A 472 -16.01 -27.54 -13.76
N ALA A 473 -15.37 -28.63 -14.13
CA ALA A 473 -14.97 -29.70 -13.20
C ALA A 473 -14.03 -29.20 -12.11
N MET A 474 -13.02 -28.38 -12.47
CA MET A 474 -12.10 -27.76 -11.52
C MET A 474 -12.83 -26.84 -10.51
N LEU A 475 -13.67 -25.93 -11.01
CA LEU A 475 -14.39 -24.97 -10.18
C LEU A 475 -15.43 -25.64 -9.29
N GLY A 476 -16.20 -26.60 -9.83
CA GLY A 476 -17.17 -27.37 -9.08
C GLY A 476 -16.54 -28.22 -7.98
N GLU A 477 -15.34 -28.78 -8.23
CA GLU A 477 -14.60 -29.51 -7.19
C GLU A 477 -14.07 -28.59 -6.10
N LEU A 478 -13.49 -27.42 -6.49
CA LEU A 478 -12.96 -26.43 -5.55
C LEU A 478 -14.08 -25.82 -4.68
N PHE A 479 -15.12 -25.27 -5.30
CA PHE A 479 -16.20 -24.62 -4.57
C PHE A 479 -17.07 -25.62 -3.80
N GLY A 480 -17.28 -26.82 -4.32
CA GLY A 480 -17.94 -27.90 -3.61
C GLY A 480 -17.17 -28.33 -2.34
N GLY A 481 -15.86 -28.49 -2.45
CA GLY A 481 -15.01 -28.80 -1.31
C GLY A 481 -14.99 -27.69 -0.26
N LEU A 482 -14.95 -26.43 -0.67
CA LEU A 482 -15.05 -25.25 0.24
C LEU A 482 -16.43 -25.14 0.88
N ALA A 483 -17.51 -25.32 0.10
CA ALA A 483 -18.88 -25.22 0.60
C ALA A 483 -19.18 -26.30 1.64
N GLU A 484 -18.76 -27.54 1.40
CA GLU A 484 -18.85 -28.60 2.40
C GLU A 484 -18.02 -28.31 3.64
N LEU A 485 -16.77 -27.81 3.47
CA LEU A 485 -15.89 -27.45 4.59
C LEU A 485 -16.50 -26.36 5.45
N TRP A 486 -17.01 -25.26 4.84
CA TRP A 486 -17.58 -24.13 5.59
C TRP A 486 -18.88 -24.52 6.31
N THR A 487 -19.58 -25.55 5.83
CA THR A 487 -20.79 -26.12 6.48
C THR A 487 -20.48 -27.26 7.46
N GLY A 488 -19.20 -27.57 7.70
CA GLY A 488 -18.77 -28.54 8.71
C GLY A 488 -18.47 -29.95 8.19
N ARG A 489 -18.37 -30.15 6.87
CA ARG A 489 -18.03 -31.46 6.27
C ARG A 489 -16.64 -31.41 5.63
N SER A 490 -15.63 -31.84 6.35
CA SER A 490 -14.22 -31.69 5.93
C SER A 490 -13.67 -32.81 5.02
N ALA A 491 -14.43 -33.90 4.79
CA ALA A 491 -13.92 -35.10 4.12
C ALA A 491 -13.45 -34.84 2.69
N ARG A 492 -14.29 -34.18 1.87
CA ARG A 492 -13.97 -33.85 0.47
C ARG A 492 -12.77 -32.92 0.35
N PHE A 493 -12.74 -31.87 1.17
CA PHE A 493 -11.59 -30.95 1.22
C PHE A 493 -10.29 -31.68 1.59
N GLY A 494 -10.34 -32.59 2.58
CA GLY A 494 -9.20 -33.40 2.98
C GLY A 494 -8.72 -34.34 1.89
N ALA A 495 -9.63 -35.02 1.18
CA ALA A 495 -9.32 -35.86 0.04
C ALA A 495 -8.61 -35.05 -1.08
N ASN A 496 -9.16 -33.92 -1.43
CA ASN A 496 -8.57 -33.03 -2.46
C ASN A 496 -7.16 -32.55 -2.11
N LEU A 497 -6.87 -32.26 -0.84
CA LEU A 497 -5.52 -31.91 -0.40
C LEU A 497 -4.53 -33.09 -0.45
N THR A 498 -5.01 -34.31 -0.25
CA THR A 498 -4.17 -35.52 -0.28
C THR A 498 -3.92 -36.00 -1.70
N GLU A 499 -4.93 -35.92 -2.56
CA GLU A 499 -4.92 -36.43 -3.93
C GLU A 499 -4.69 -35.31 -4.96
N ARG A 500 -3.80 -34.33 -4.63
CA ARG A 500 -3.49 -33.16 -5.48
C ARG A 500 -3.09 -33.51 -6.91
N GLU A 501 -2.57 -34.69 -7.13
CA GLU A 501 -2.21 -35.21 -8.45
C GLU A 501 -3.42 -35.34 -9.40
N ARG A 502 -4.63 -35.45 -8.83
CA ARG A 502 -5.90 -35.53 -9.55
C ARG A 502 -6.56 -34.19 -9.83
N TRP A 503 -5.92 -33.07 -9.42
CA TRP A 503 -6.52 -31.76 -9.69
C TRP A 503 -6.67 -31.52 -11.19
N PRO A 504 -7.88 -31.18 -11.66
CA PRO A 504 -8.10 -30.77 -13.04
C PRO A 504 -7.22 -29.56 -13.38
N LEU A 505 -6.72 -29.52 -14.63
CA LEU A 505 -5.86 -28.42 -15.13
C LEU A 505 -4.58 -28.12 -14.30
N ARG A 506 -4.08 -29.09 -13.54
CA ARG A 506 -2.84 -28.93 -12.75
C ARG A 506 -1.63 -28.48 -13.60
N THR A 507 -1.59 -28.85 -14.85
CA THR A 507 -0.53 -28.47 -15.81
C THR A 507 -0.66 -27.03 -16.29
N ALA A 508 -1.85 -26.43 -16.23
CA ALA A 508 -2.07 -25.02 -16.57
C ALA A 508 -1.66 -24.13 -15.39
N ARG A 509 -0.53 -23.43 -15.52
CA ARG A 509 0.10 -22.64 -14.44
C ARG A 509 -0.88 -21.77 -13.67
N ARG A 510 -1.77 -21.05 -14.37
CA ARG A 510 -2.74 -20.15 -13.75
C ARG A 510 -3.72 -20.90 -12.85
N HIS A 511 -4.40 -21.89 -13.40
CA HIS A 511 -5.41 -22.67 -12.65
C HIS A 511 -4.79 -23.44 -11.48
N ARG A 512 -3.55 -23.95 -11.68
CA ARG A 512 -2.80 -24.53 -10.57
C ARG A 512 -2.53 -23.52 -9.45
N ASN A 513 -2.11 -22.30 -9.78
CA ASN A 513 -1.88 -21.25 -8.80
C ASN A 513 -3.18 -20.89 -8.07
N ASP A 514 -4.31 -20.75 -8.78
CA ASP A 514 -5.62 -20.44 -8.18
C ASP A 514 -6.07 -21.56 -7.22
N GLN A 515 -5.84 -22.85 -7.56
CA GLN A 515 -6.12 -23.98 -6.67
C GLN A 515 -5.23 -23.94 -5.42
N ILE A 516 -3.90 -23.77 -5.58
CA ILE A 516 -2.95 -23.70 -4.46
C ILE A 516 -3.33 -22.58 -3.49
N THR A 517 -3.57 -21.38 -4.01
CA THR A 517 -3.94 -20.23 -3.16
C THR A 517 -5.26 -20.43 -2.46
N SER A 518 -6.28 -20.98 -3.13
CA SER A 518 -7.60 -21.23 -2.53
C SER A 518 -7.54 -22.26 -1.40
N TYR A 519 -6.79 -23.36 -1.60
CA TYR A 519 -6.61 -24.36 -0.54
C TYR A 519 -5.73 -23.83 0.60
N ALA A 520 -4.67 -23.06 0.29
CA ALA A 520 -3.85 -22.41 1.32
C ALA A 520 -4.68 -21.40 2.15
N THR A 521 -5.50 -20.59 1.48
CA THR A 521 -6.42 -19.66 2.16
C THR A 521 -7.37 -20.41 3.10
N ALA A 522 -7.98 -21.50 2.64
CA ALA A 522 -8.86 -22.29 3.48
C ALA A 522 -8.15 -22.85 4.71
N LEU A 523 -6.93 -23.38 4.56
CA LEU A 523 -6.12 -23.83 5.69
C LEU A 523 -5.80 -22.70 6.68
N LEU A 524 -5.48 -21.50 6.19
CA LEU A 524 -5.23 -20.34 7.03
C LEU A 524 -6.51 -19.89 7.77
N VAL A 525 -7.66 -19.91 7.12
CA VAL A 525 -8.96 -19.62 7.75
C VAL A 525 -9.28 -20.62 8.88
N LEU A 526 -8.91 -21.88 8.70
CA LEU A 526 -9.04 -22.92 9.72
C LEU A 526 -7.98 -22.82 10.84
N GLY A 527 -6.98 -21.95 10.69
CA GLY A 527 -5.85 -21.84 11.63
C GLY A 527 -4.76 -22.90 11.44
N GLU A 528 -4.75 -23.61 10.32
CA GLU A 528 -3.84 -24.72 10.01
C GLU A 528 -2.54 -24.23 9.34
N ARG A 529 -1.77 -23.35 10.04
CA ARG A 529 -0.54 -22.72 9.51
C ARG A 529 0.44 -23.72 8.92
N ALA A 530 0.83 -24.71 9.68
CA ALA A 530 1.86 -25.68 9.25
C ALA A 530 1.44 -26.45 8.00
N ARG A 531 0.14 -26.78 7.86
CA ARG A 531 -0.40 -27.43 6.66
C ARG A 531 -0.42 -26.50 5.46
N ALA A 532 -0.73 -25.21 5.66
CA ALA A 532 -0.67 -24.21 4.60
C ALA A 532 0.77 -24.01 4.11
N GLU A 533 1.73 -23.81 5.01
CA GLU A 533 3.16 -23.69 4.69
C GLU A 533 3.69 -24.94 3.95
N LYS A 534 3.30 -26.12 4.41
CA LYS A 534 3.66 -27.37 3.74
C LYS A 534 3.10 -27.47 2.33
N LEU A 535 1.82 -27.10 2.13
CA LEU A 535 1.22 -27.06 0.79
C LEU A 535 1.99 -26.13 -0.16
N LEU A 536 2.32 -24.93 0.29
CA LEU A 536 3.09 -23.97 -0.49
C LEU A 536 4.49 -24.49 -0.83
N ALA A 537 5.19 -25.10 0.13
CA ALA A 537 6.52 -25.67 -0.06
C ALA A 537 6.50 -26.88 -1.03
N ASP A 538 5.57 -27.82 -0.84
CA ASP A 538 5.40 -29.00 -1.70
C ASP A 538 5.12 -28.61 -3.16
N GLU A 539 4.35 -27.55 -3.39
CA GLU A 539 4.01 -27.05 -4.72
C GLU A 539 5.03 -26.03 -5.27
N GLY A 540 6.07 -25.69 -4.52
CA GLY A 540 7.08 -24.69 -4.91
C GLY A 540 6.46 -23.29 -5.13
N PHE A 541 5.37 -22.96 -4.42
CA PHE A 541 4.67 -21.70 -4.56
C PHE A 541 5.26 -20.66 -3.58
N PRO A 542 5.79 -19.52 -4.07
CA PRO A 542 6.43 -18.55 -3.21
C PRO A 542 5.40 -17.77 -2.38
N GLU A 543 5.73 -17.43 -1.14
CA GLU A 543 4.87 -16.59 -0.26
C GLU A 543 4.52 -15.25 -0.91
N THR A 544 5.40 -14.71 -1.75
CA THR A 544 5.14 -13.47 -2.49
C THR A 544 4.01 -13.59 -3.51
N GLY A 545 3.62 -14.80 -3.90
CA GLY A 545 2.48 -15.07 -4.76
C GLY A 545 1.13 -15.08 -4.03
N LEU A 546 1.14 -15.11 -2.69
CA LEU A 546 -0.06 -14.97 -1.87
C LEU A 546 -0.57 -13.52 -1.88
N ARG A 547 -1.88 -13.34 -1.69
CA ARG A 547 -2.49 -12.03 -1.49
C ARG A 547 -2.07 -11.44 -0.15
N ASP A 548 -2.21 -10.13 0.00
CA ASP A 548 -1.90 -9.47 1.27
C ASP A 548 -2.84 -9.91 2.41
N SER A 549 -4.07 -10.34 2.14
CA SER A 549 -4.97 -10.96 3.13
C SER A 549 -4.41 -12.27 3.69
N GLU A 550 -3.91 -13.16 2.85
CA GLU A 550 -3.31 -14.44 3.23
C GLU A 550 -1.98 -14.25 3.95
N ARG A 551 -1.14 -13.33 3.44
CA ARG A 551 0.14 -12.96 4.08
C ARG A 551 -0.06 -12.33 5.46
N SER A 552 -1.12 -11.55 5.65
CA SER A 552 -1.50 -10.99 6.95
C SER A 552 -1.85 -12.08 7.95
N MET A 553 -2.71 -13.04 7.55
CA MET A 553 -3.07 -14.19 8.40
C MET A 553 -1.83 -15.02 8.78
N LEU A 554 -0.99 -15.33 7.80
CA LEU A 554 0.22 -16.12 8.03
C LEU A 554 1.20 -15.40 8.97
N ALA A 555 1.42 -14.10 8.78
CA ALA A 555 2.26 -13.28 9.65
C ALA A 555 1.69 -13.20 11.09
N ALA A 556 0.37 -13.05 11.23
CA ALA A 556 -0.30 -13.05 12.54
C ALA A 556 -0.10 -14.39 13.28
N MET A 557 -0.24 -15.52 12.57
CA MET A 557 -0.02 -16.86 13.15
C MET A 557 1.44 -17.12 13.55
N ARG A 558 2.41 -16.54 12.82
CA ARG A 558 3.84 -16.59 13.17
C ARG A 558 4.22 -15.63 14.30
N GLY A 559 3.32 -14.74 14.71
CA GLY A 559 3.62 -13.70 15.70
C GLY A 559 4.34 -12.47 15.12
N GLU A 560 4.39 -12.31 13.81
CA GLU A 560 4.98 -11.16 13.12
C GLU A 560 4.00 -9.97 13.08
N SER A 561 3.64 -9.45 14.25
CA SER A 561 2.54 -8.50 14.48
C SER A 561 2.58 -7.28 13.56
N SER A 562 3.73 -6.63 13.41
CA SER A 562 3.88 -5.43 12.56
C SER A 562 3.67 -5.75 11.08
N ARG A 563 4.15 -6.91 10.60
CA ARG A 563 3.95 -7.36 9.21
C ARG A 563 2.49 -7.73 8.95
N ALA A 564 1.85 -8.41 9.92
CA ALA A 564 0.44 -8.76 9.82
C ALA A 564 -0.44 -7.52 9.62
N VAL A 565 -0.22 -6.49 10.43
CA VAL A 565 -0.96 -5.21 10.33
C VAL A 565 -0.65 -4.49 9.02
N ASP A 566 0.62 -4.44 8.57
CA ASP A 566 0.98 -3.80 7.29
C ASP A 566 0.33 -4.50 6.09
N PHE A 567 0.34 -5.83 6.04
CA PHE A 567 -0.34 -6.59 5.00
C PHE A 567 -1.86 -6.37 5.02
N ALA A 568 -2.49 -6.34 6.20
CA ALA A 568 -3.93 -6.06 6.31
C ALA A 568 -4.26 -4.65 5.80
N HIS A 569 -3.48 -3.64 6.16
CA HIS A 569 -3.67 -2.28 5.66
C HIS A 569 -3.51 -2.21 4.13
N ARG A 570 -2.55 -2.92 3.56
CA ARG A 570 -2.37 -3.00 2.10
C ARG A 570 -3.55 -3.68 1.42
N SER A 571 -4.04 -4.78 1.99
CA SER A 571 -5.24 -5.47 1.51
C SER A 571 -6.47 -4.55 1.49
N VAL A 572 -6.67 -3.75 2.55
CA VAL A 572 -7.77 -2.76 2.63
C VAL A 572 -7.56 -1.59 1.67
N ALA A 573 -6.31 -1.16 1.45
CA ALA A 573 -5.99 -0.09 0.51
C ALA A 573 -6.15 -0.51 -0.95
N ASP A 574 -5.93 -1.79 -1.27
CA ASP A 574 -6.10 -2.33 -2.62
C ASP A 574 -7.58 -2.35 -3.00
N ARG A 575 -7.97 -1.52 -3.98
CA ARG A 575 -9.30 -1.52 -4.57
C ARG A 575 -9.49 -2.55 -5.67
N SER A 576 -8.38 -3.05 -6.22
CA SER A 576 -8.42 -4.07 -7.27
C SER A 576 -8.73 -5.43 -6.65
N ARG A 577 -9.99 -5.63 -6.20
CA ARG A 577 -10.45 -6.94 -5.77
C ARG A 577 -10.36 -7.89 -6.95
N ARG A 578 -9.47 -8.86 -6.84
CA ARG A 578 -9.21 -9.83 -7.90
C ARG A 578 -9.88 -11.14 -7.52
N GLY A 579 -10.76 -11.62 -8.36
CA GLY A 579 -11.44 -12.89 -8.14
C GLY A 579 -12.29 -12.89 -6.87
N TYR A 580 -12.26 -13.99 -6.13
CA TYR A 580 -12.92 -14.17 -4.84
C TYR A 580 -11.87 -14.22 -3.72
N ASP A 581 -12.15 -13.58 -2.59
CA ASP A 581 -11.27 -13.58 -1.41
C ASP A 581 -12.02 -14.14 -0.19
N THR A 582 -11.95 -15.47 -0.01
CA THR A 582 -12.53 -16.16 1.15
C THR A 582 -11.75 -15.90 2.45
N GLY A 583 -10.54 -15.34 2.36
CA GLY A 583 -9.66 -15.05 3.50
C GLY A 583 -9.88 -13.67 4.14
N SER A 584 -10.58 -12.76 3.47
CA SER A 584 -10.69 -11.36 3.91
C SER A 584 -11.27 -11.21 5.33
N SER A 585 -12.40 -11.85 5.63
CA SER A 585 -13.01 -11.79 6.98
C SER A 585 -12.12 -12.40 8.06
N ALA A 586 -11.44 -13.51 7.77
CA ALA A 586 -10.49 -14.15 8.69
C ALA A 586 -9.23 -13.30 8.90
N MET A 587 -8.74 -12.62 7.86
CA MET A 587 -7.66 -11.63 7.99
C MET A 587 -8.07 -10.51 8.97
N HIS A 588 -9.27 -9.96 8.83
CA HIS A 588 -9.75 -8.93 9.74
C HIS A 588 -9.85 -9.45 11.18
N LEU A 589 -10.36 -10.65 11.39
CA LEU A 589 -10.44 -11.28 12.72
C LEU A 589 -9.05 -11.45 13.36
N SER A 590 -8.09 -11.97 12.61
CA SER A 590 -6.71 -12.17 13.11
C SER A 590 -6.01 -10.84 13.37
N THR A 591 -6.10 -9.87 12.45
CA THR A 591 -5.47 -8.55 12.59
C THR A 591 -6.08 -7.74 13.73
N VAL A 592 -7.41 -7.76 13.89
CA VAL A 592 -8.09 -7.14 15.03
C VAL A 592 -7.61 -7.74 16.35
N SER A 593 -7.41 -9.06 16.42
CA SER A 593 -6.86 -9.70 17.61
C SER A 593 -5.45 -9.23 17.95
N VAL A 594 -4.58 -9.05 16.96
CA VAL A 594 -3.25 -8.45 17.10
C VAL A 594 -3.35 -7.00 17.59
N LEU A 595 -4.16 -6.16 16.95
CA LEU A 595 -4.33 -4.75 17.33
C LEU A 595 -4.88 -4.60 18.77
N LEU A 596 -5.82 -5.44 19.17
CA LEU A 596 -6.36 -5.46 20.53
C LEU A 596 -5.29 -5.87 21.55
N SER A 597 -4.40 -6.83 21.21
CA SER A 597 -3.30 -7.23 22.08
C SER A 597 -2.30 -6.08 22.31
N GLN A 598 -2.15 -5.19 21.33
CA GLN A 598 -1.33 -3.97 21.40
C GLN A 598 -2.03 -2.80 22.12
N GLY A 599 -3.37 -2.82 22.23
CA GLY A 599 -4.18 -1.70 22.75
C GLY A 599 -4.65 -0.68 21.71
N ARG A 600 -4.58 -1.00 20.41
CA ARG A 600 -4.92 -0.13 19.28
C ARG A 600 -6.38 -0.28 18.85
N PHE A 601 -7.29 0.24 19.68
CA PHE A 601 -8.74 0.07 19.49
C PHE A 601 -9.31 0.85 18.29
N SER A 602 -8.79 2.06 18.03
CA SER A 602 -9.24 2.88 16.90
C SER A 602 -8.92 2.21 15.58
N ALA A 603 -7.70 1.71 15.44
CA ALA A 603 -7.26 0.98 14.24
C ALA A 603 -8.09 -0.30 14.02
N ALA A 604 -8.39 -1.04 15.10
CA ALA A 604 -9.25 -2.23 15.03
C ALA A 604 -10.67 -1.89 14.53
N ARG A 605 -11.28 -0.80 15.04
CA ARG A 605 -12.61 -0.35 14.61
C ARG A 605 -12.62 0.17 13.17
N GLU A 606 -11.57 0.91 12.76
CA GLU A 606 -11.41 1.39 11.39
C GLU A 606 -11.36 0.24 10.39
N LEU A 607 -10.56 -0.81 10.68
CA LEU A 607 -10.49 -2.02 9.88
C LEU A 607 -11.84 -2.73 9.76
N LEU A 608 -12.58 -2.88 10.86
CA LEU A 608 -13.90 -3.51 10.86
C LEU A 608 -14.92 -2.69 10.08
N THR A 609 -14.91 -1.37 10.20
CA THR A 609 -15.78 -0.47 9.43
C THR A 609 -15.50 -0.59 7.93
N ALA A 610 -14.22 -0.64 7.55
CA ALA A 610 -13.82 -0.82 6.16
C ALA A 610 -14.24 -2.20 5.61
N ALA A 611 -14.14 -3.26 6.42
CA ALA A 611 -14.58 -4.61 6.06
C ALA A 611 -16.08 -4.69 5.81
N ARG A 612 -16.90 -4.14 6.70
CA ARG A 612 -18.36 -4.14 6.58
C ARG A 612 -18.87 -3.40 5.33
N ALA A 613 -18.17 -2.35 4.92
CA ALA A 613 -18.52 -1.60 3.71
C ALA A 613 -18.38 -2.40 2.41
N THR A 614 -17.78 -3.59 2.47
CA THR A 614 -17.42 -4.39 1.30
C THR A 614 -18.21 -5.68 1.14
N ALA A 615 -19.15 -5.97 2.03
CA ALA A 615 -19.94 -7.20 2.06
C ALA A 615 -19.09 -8.48 1.82
N PRO A 616 -18.11 -8.76 2.70
CA PRO A 616 -17.18 -9.86 2.47
C PRO A 616 -17.83 -11.21 2.73
N MET A 617 -17.29 -12.26 2.10
CA MET A 617 -17.64 -13.65 2.40
C MET A 617 -17.25 -14.02 3.83
N LEU A 618 -17.94 -15.01 4.42
CA LEU A 618 -17.76 -15.44 5.82
C LEU A 618 -17.95 -14.28 6.81
N ALA A 619 -18.98 -13.45 6.57
CA ALA A 619 -19.24 -12.21 7.31
C ALA A 619 -19.41 -12.41 8.83
N HIS A 620 -19.85 -13.60 9.30
CA HIS A 620 -19.95 -13.95 10.71
C HIS A 620 -18.59 -13.89 11.46
N LEU A 621 -17.45 -14.05 10.76
CA LEU A 621 -16.12 -13.86 11.37
C LEU A 621 -15.87 -12.41 11.79
N LEU A 622 -16.52 -11.44 11.13
CA LEU A 622 -16.46 -10.04 11.55
C LEU A 622 -17.29 -9.82 12.83
N ASP A 623 -18.40 -10.56 13.02
CA ASP A 623 -19.16 -10.50 14.27
C ASP A 623 -18.32 -11.00 15.44
N ILE A 624 -17.51 -12.04 15.25
CA ILE A 624 -16.55 -12.53 16.25
C ILE A 624 -15.48 -11.46 16.53
N ALA A 625 -14.94 -10.82 15.50
CA ALA A 625 -13.93 -9.76 15.66
C ALA A 625 -14.49 -8.55 16.43
N GLU A 626 -15.71 -8.10 16.10
CA GLU A 626 -16.41 -7.02 16.81
C GLU A 626 -16.72 -7.43 18.27
N ALA A 627 -17.12 -8.69 18.51
CA ALA A 627 -17.34 -9.20 19.84
C ALA A 627 -16.07 -9.16 20.69
N ARG A 628 -14.91 -9.45 20.13
CA ARG A 628 -13.61 -9.32 20.83
C ARG A 628 -13.29 -7.87 21.19
N VAL A 629 -13.63 -6.90 20.35
CA VAL A 629 -13.53 -5.47 20.69
C VAL A 629 -14.45 -5.16 21.88
N ASP A 630 -15.71 -5.62 21.84
CA ASP A 630 -16.68 -5.44 22.92
C ASP A 630 -16.19 -6.10 24.23
N MET A 631 -15.67 -7.34 24.17
CA MET A 631 -15.08 -8.03 25.31
C MET A 631 -13.89 -7.26 25.93
N ALA A 632 -13.03 -6.73 25.08
CA ALA A 632 -11.86 -5.98 25.53
C ALA A 632 -12.23 -4.67 26.24
N LEU A 633 -13.39 -4.08 25.90
CA LEU A 633 -13.95 -2.88 26.53
C LEU A 633 -14.90 -3.19 27.68
N GLY A 634 -15.16 -4.49 27.98
CA GLY A 634 -16.06 -4.93 29.03
C GLY A 634 -17.55 -4.89 28.71
N GLU A 635 -17.91 -4.74 27.42
CA GLU A 635 -19.30 -4.78 26.92
C GLU A 635 -19.77 -6.24 26.74
N THR A 636 -19.72 -7.02 27.83
CA THR A 636 -19.84 -8.48 27.81
C THR A 636 -21.19 -8.99 27.27
N ASP A 637 -22.30 -8.27 27.50
CA ASP A 637 -23.63 -8.70 27.02
C ASP A 637 -23.78 -8.47 25.51
N ARG A 638 -23.18 -7.38 25.01
CA ARG A 638 -23.16 -7.10 23.56
C ARG A 638 -22.27 -8.10 22.85
N ALA A 639 -21.11 -8.41 23.42
CA ALA A 639 -20.23 -9.46 22.91
C ALA A 639 -20.93 -10.81 22.84
N ALA A 640 -21.61 -11.23 23.90
CA ALA A 640 -22.32 -12.50 23.94
C ALA A 640 -23.41 -12.60 22.84
N ARG A 641 -24.19 -11.51 22.61
CA ARG A 641 -25.21 -11.49 21.53
C ARG A 641 -24.56 -11.67 20.16
N ARG A 642 -23.43 -10.97 19.88
CA ARG A 642 -22.70 -11.10 18.60
C ARG A 642 -22.15 -12.51 18.41
N LEU A 643 -21.53 -13.08 19.44
CA LEU A 643 -20.99 -14.44 19.39
C LEU A 643 -22.10 -15.47 19.15
N HIS A 644 -23.24 -15.36 19.82
CA HIS A 644 -24.38 -16.23 19.54
C HIS A 644 -24.90 -16.08 18.10
N ALA A 645 -24.96 -14.87 17.56
CA ALA A 645 -25.32 -14.68 16.17
C ALA A 645 -24.32 -15.35 15.21
N ALA A 646 -23.03 -15.26 15.53
CA ALA A 646 -21.96 -15.86 14.73
C ALA A 646 -21.95 -17.41 14.78
N THR A 647 -22.60 -18.05 15.74
CA THR A 647 -22.71 -19.52 15.80
C THR A 647 -23.90 -20.07 14.99
N CYS A 648 -24.72 -19.20 14.38
CA CYS A 648 -25.86 -19.60 13.56
C CYS A 648 -25.44 -19.65 12.07
N GLY A 649 -25.51 -20.79 11.42
CA GLY A 649 -25.27 -20.95 9.98
C GLY A 649 -24.00 -21.72 9.65
N LEU A 650 -22.90 -21.04 9.32
CA LEU A 650 -21.67 -21.70 8.89
C LEU A 650 -20.87 -22.27 10.08
N ALA A 651 -20.22 -23.41 9.88
CA ALA A 651 -19.45 -24.09 10.92
C ALA A 651 -18.04 -23.49 11.11
N VAL A 652 -17.44 -22.96 10.04
CA VAL A 652 -16.07 -22.41 10.07
C VAL A 652 -15.98 -21.24 11.05
N GLY A 653 -14.97 -21.24 11.92
CA GLY A 653 -14.71 -20.18 12.91
C GLY A 653 -15.65 -20.16 14.12
N THR A 654 -16.71 -20.98 14.14
CA THR A 654 -17.61 -21.07 15.30
C THR A 654 -16.93 -21.63 16.54
N ASP A 655 -15.86 -22.39 16.36
CA ASP A 655 -14.97 -22.82 17.45
C ASP A 655 -14.42 -21.65 18.27
N ILE A 656 -14.09 -20.53 17.61
CA ILE A 656 -13.63 -19.30 18.28
C ILE A 656 -14.80 -18.69 19.09
N ALA A 657 -15.98 -18.60 18.47
CA ALA A 657 -17.16 -18.03 19.11
C ALA A 657 -17.58 -18.85 20.34
N TRP A 658 -17.61 -20.18 20.25
CA TRP A 658 -17.94 -21.05 21.37
C TRP A 658 -16.91 -21.00 22.50
N ALA A 659 -15.61 -20.94 22.18
CA ALA A 659 -14.54 -20.77 23.18
C ALA A 659 -14.64 -19.40 23.89
N ASP A 660 -14.98 -18.33 23.17
CA ASP A 660 -15.18 -17.00 23.75
C ASP A 660 -16.48 -16.93 24.59
N LEU A 661 -17.57 -17.59 24.17
CA LEU A 661 -18.79 -17.75 24.97
C LEU A 661 -18.55 -18.52 26.25
N ALA A 662 -17.79 -19.63 26.18
CA ALA A 662 -17.39 -20.39 27.36
C ALA A 662 -16.60 -19.54 28.36
N GLU A 663 -15.65 -18.73 27.88
CA GLU A 663 -14.87 -17.79 28.70
C GLU A 663 -15.77 -16.75 29.38
N LEU A 664 -16.74 -16.15 28.64
CA LEU A 664 -17.70 -15.20 29.22
C LEU A 664 -18.59 -15.85 30.28
N ALA A 665 -19.04 -17.07 30.04
CA ALA A 665 -19.84 -17.85 31.00
C ALA A 665 -19.05 -18.19 32.28
N LEU A 666 -17.81 -18.68 32.14
CA LEU A 666 -16.94 -19.01 33.26
C LEU A 666 -16.59 -17.79 34.11
N ARG A 667 -16.36 -16.62 33.50
CA ARG A 667 -16.15 -15.35 34.23
C ARG A 667 -17.36 -14.93 35.07
N ARG A 668 -18.56 -15.33 34.67
CA ARG A 668 -19.84 -15.09 35.38
C ARG A 668 -20.18 -16.24 36.36
N ASN A 669 -19.30 -17.24 36.44
CA ASN A 669 -19.52 -18.47 37.21
C ASN A 669 -20.73 -19.30 36.73
N ASP A 670 -21.10 -19.12 35.44
CA ASP A 670 -22.19 -19.88 34.78
C ASP A 670 -21.63 -21.15 34.13
N ARG A 671 -21.43 -22.18 34.93
CA ARG A 671 -20.94 -23.48 34.42
C ARG A 671 -21.87 -24.17 33.47
N ALA A 672 -23.17 -23.90 33.53
CA ALA A 672 -24.17 -24.53 32.66
C ALA A 672 -24.04 -23.98 31.21
N ALA A 673 -23.91 -22.66 31.06
CA ALA A 673 -23.67 -22.04 29.77
C ALA A 673 -22.30 -22.46 29.19
N ALA A 674 -21.23 -22.55 30.02
CA ALA A 674 -19.93 -23.03 29.60
C ALA A 674 -19.97 -24.51 29.13
N LYS A 675 -20.76 -25.35 29.79
CA LYS A 675 -20.96 -26.74 29.37
C LYS A 675 -21.68 -26.83 28.02
N LYS A 676 -22.73 -26.00 27.80
CA LYS A 676 -23.41 -25.93 26.51
C LYS A 676 -22.44 -25.55 25.37
N ALA A 677 -21.52 -24.60 25.63
CA ALA A 677 -20.49 -24.22 24.64
C ALA A 677 -19.50 -25.37 24.38
N LEU A 678 -19.16 -26.16 25.41
CA LEU A 678 -18.34 -27.35 25.27
C LEU A 678 -19.04 -28.42 24.41
N ASP A 679 -20.30 -28.70 24.67
CA ASP A 679 -21.05 -29.70 23.90
C ASP A 679 -21.05 -29.34 22.40
N ALA A 680 -21.25 -28.08 22.06
CA ALA A 680 -21.13 -27.59 20.68
C ALA A 680 -19.70 -27.74 20.10
N LEU A 681 -18.64 -27.53 20.89
CA LEU A 681 -17.27 -27.77 20.47
C LEU A 681 -16.97 -29.26 20.26
N GLU A 682 -17.57 -30.15 21.03
CA GLU A 682 -17.46 -31.60 20.87
C GLU A 682 -18.11 -32.06 19.57
N ASP A 683 -19.29 -31.55 19.26
CA ASP A 683 -19.99 -31.83 17.99
C ASP A 683 -19.16 -31.32 16.80
N LEU A 684 -18.62 -30.11 16.91
CA LEU A 684 -17.78 -29.53 15.87
C LEU A 684 -16.48 -30.32 15.68
N ALA A 685 -15.84 -30.77 16.78
CA ALA A 685 -14.63 -31.58 16.73
C ALA A 685 -14.87 -32.97 16.11
N ALA A 686 -16.06 -33.55 16.28
CA ALA A 686 -16.44 -34.81 15.63
C ALA A 686 -16.61 -34.62 14.11
N ALA A 687 -17.17 -33.51 13.67
CA ALA A 687 -17.44 -33.19 12.27
C ALA A 687 -16.20 -32.63 11.54
N MET A 688 -15.41 -31.77 12.19
CA MET A 688 -14.29 -31.05 11.62
C MET A 688 -13.10 -30.99 12.61
N PRO A 689 -12.31 -32.06 12.76
CA PRO A 689 -11.24 -32.17 13.75
C PRO A 689 -9.98 -31.39 13.33
N THR A 690 -10.07 -30.07 13.18
CA THR A 690 -8.92 -29.19 12.95
C THR A 690 -8.16 -28.95 14.25
N GLY A 691 -6.86 -28.62 14.14
CA GLY A 691 -6.03 -28.39 15.33
C GLY A 691 -6.55 -27.27 16.23
N ARG A 692 -7.14 -26.21 15.64
CA ARG A 692 -7.75 -25.13 16.43
C ARG A 692 -9.04 -25.54 17.13
N VAL A 693 -9.90 -26.29 16.47
CA VAL A 693 -11.12 -26.83 17.09
C VAL A 693 -10.79 -27.74 18.27
N LEU A 694 -9.80 -28.62 18.08
CA LEU A 694 -9.31 -29.51 19.15
C LEU A 694 -8.73 -28.73 20.32
N LEU A 695 -7.91 -27.68 20.04
CA LEU A 695 -7.34 -26.79 21.05
C LEU A 695 -8.44 -26.13 21.90
N HIS A 696 -9.46 -25.54 21.24
CA HIS A 696 -10.57 -24.89 21.93
C HIS A 696 -11.40 -25.88 22.77
N ARG A 697 -11.64 -27.09 22.26
CA ARG A 697 -12.30 -28.16 23.01
C ARG A 697 -11.51 -28.50 24.27
N HIS A 698 -10.20 -28.80 24.17
CA HIS A 698 -9.34 -29.10 25.30
C HIS A 698 -9.27 -27.94 26.29
N LEU A 699 -9.19 -26.71 25.82
CA LEU A 699 -9.17 -25.52 26.66
C LEU A 699 -10.43 -25.42 27.52
N VAL A 700 -11.62 -25.56 26.93
CA VAL A 700 -12.88 -25.44 27.69
C VAL A 700 -13.08 -26.63 28.62
N ARG A 701 -12.70 -27.85 28.22
CA ARG A 701 -12.73 -29.04 29.09
C ARG A 701 -11.83 -28.86 30.32
N ALA A 702 -10.61 -28.41 30.17
CA ALA A 702 -9.69 -28.15 31.24
C ALA A 702 -10.19 -27.06 32.19
N CYS A 703 -10.71 -25.96 31.67
CA CYS A 703 -11.34 -24.87 32.44
C CYS A 703 -12.56 -25.33 33.25
N LEU A 704 -13.29 -26.32 32.76
CA LEU A 704 -14.39 -26.96 33.50
C LEU A 704 -13.95 -28.05 34.47
N GLY A 705 -12.64 -28.40 34.52
CA GLY A 705 -12.07 -29.44 35.34
C GLY A 705 -12.44 -30.87 34.90
N GLN A 706 -12.73 -31.06 33.62
CA GLN A 706 -13.07 -32.36 33.04
C GLN A 706 -11.88 -33.13 32.51
N GLU A 707 -10.73 -32.42 32.24
CA GLU A 707 -9.47 -33.03 31.87
C GLU A 707 -8.28 -32.17 32.36
N PRO A 708 -7.05 -32.74 32.42
CA PRO A 708 -5.84 -31.98 32.73
C PRO A 708 -5.55 -30.94 31.63
N ALA A 709 -4.88 -29.84 32.03
CA ALA A 709 -4.51 -28.77 31.08
C ALA A 709 -3.32 -29.14 30.19
N ASP A 710 -2.59 -30.22 30.49
CA ASP A 710 -1.35 -30.62 29.80
C ASP A 710 -1.59 -30.86 28.31
N GLU A 711 -2.69 -31.53 27.94
CA GLU A 711 -3.05 -31.80 26.56
C GLU A 711 -3.31 -30.50 25.78
N CYS A 712 -4.02 -29.54 26.37
CA CYS A 712 -4.26 -28.22 25.80
C CYS A 712 -2.94 -27.46 25.59
N LEU A 713 -2.08 -27.41 26.59
CA LEU A 713 -0.80 -26.71 26.50
C LEU A 713 0.18 -27.38 25.54
N TRP A 714 0.19 -28.70 25.48
CA TRP A 714 0.99 -29.45 24.50
C TRP A 714 0.53 -29.12 23.08
N LEU A 715 -0.77 -29.20 22.80
CA LEU A 715 -1.33 -28.89 21.48
C LEU A 715 -1.07 -27.43 21.08
N ALA A 716 -1.20 -26.48 22.04
CA ALA A 716 -0.93 -25.07 21.77
C ALA A 716 0.54 -24.82 21.38
N ARG A 717 1.51 -25.54 22.00
CA ARG A 717 2.94 -25.49 21.66
C ARG A 717 3.22 -26.14 20.31
N GLU A 718 2.65 -27.33 20.04
CA GLU A 718 2.80 -28.05 18.76
C GLU A 718 2.31 -27.22 17.58
N ARG A 719 1.25 -26.43 17.77
CA ARG A 719 0.73 -25.54 16.73
C ARG A 719 1.66 -24.35 16.42
N ASP A 720 2.58 -24.04 17.34
CA ASP A 720 3.58 -22.98 17.20
C ASP A 720 2.98 -21.63 16.76
N GLN A 721 1.87 -21.24 17.41
CA GLN A 721 1.17 -19.98 17.20
C GLN A 721 1.18 -19.17 18.50
N PRO A 722 2.10 -18.18 18.63
CA PRO A 722 2.40 -17.54 19.91
C PRO A 722 1.19 -16.88 20.58
N HIS A 723 0.30 -16.25 19.80
CA HIS A 723 -0.93 -15.64 20.33
C HIS A 723 -1.92 -16.69 20.86
N GLU A 724 -2.05 -17.84 20.20
CA GLU A 724 -2.94 -18.94 20.68
C GLU A 724 -2.43 -19.51 22.01
N LEU A 725 -1.12 -19.78 22.10
CA LEU A 725 -0.50 -20.25 23.34
C LEU A 725 -0.73 -19.27 24.49
N ALA A 726 -0.55 -17.96 24.25
CA ALA A 726 -0.75 -16.93 25.25
C ALA A 726 -2.19 -16.88 25.75
N VAL A 727 -3.17 -16.94 24.87
CA VAL A 727 -4.59 -16.93 25.23
C VAL A 727 -4.99 -18.21 25.98
N ALA A 728 -4.51 -19.37 25.54
CA ALA A 728 -4.79 -20.65 26.20
C ALA A 728 -4.24 -20.66 27.62
N ALA A 729 -2.95 -20.34 27.83
CA ALA A 729 -2.31 -20.29 29.12
C ALA A 729 -2.98 -19.29 30.08
N GLU A 730 -3.30 -18.06 29.57
CA GLU A 730 -4.00 -17.06 30.38
C GLU A 730 -5.36 -17.57 30.90
N ARG A 731 -6.16 -18.20 30.03
CA ARG A 731 -7.49 -18.73 30.38
C ARG A 731 -7.39 -19.90 31.36
N LEU A 732 -6.48 -20.84 31.13
CA LEU A 732 -6.23 -21.97 32.02
C LEU A 732 -5.86 -21.52 33.43
N VAL A 733 -4.93 -20.58 33.57
CA VAL A 733 -4.52 -20.03 34.89
C VAL A 733 -5.65 -19.22 35.51
N ARG A 734 -6.38 -18.43 34.75
CA ARG A 734 -7.50 -17.63 35.29
C ARG A 734 -8.57 -18.48 35.93
N HIS A 735 -8.83 -19.67 35.39
CA HIS A 735 -9.83 -20.61 35.89
C HIS A 735 -9.24 -21.69 36.80
N GLY A 736 -7.95 -21.56 37.18
CA GLY A 736 -7.28 -22.49 38.12
C GLY A 736 -7.05 -23.90 37.57
N ALA A 737 -7.00 -24.03 36.23
CA ALA A 737 -6.85 -25.32 35.56
C ALA A 737 -5.38 -25.79 35.42
N THR A 738 -4.38 -24.88 35.59
CA THR A 738 -2.95 -25.22 35.45
C THR A 738 -2.08 -24.45 36.45
N ASP A 739 -0.80 -24.87 36.61
CA ASP A 739 0.21 -24.16 37.43
C ASP A 739 0.43 -22.75 36.84
N PRO A 740 0.27 -21.68 37.65
CA PRO A 740 0.50 -20.32 37.22
C PRO A 740 1.91 -20.03 36.69
N LYS A 741 2.90 -20.87 36.93
CA LYS A 741 4.27 -20.73 36.41
C LYS A 741 4.33 -20.66 34.87
N VAL A 742 3.38 -21.26 34.16
CA VAL A 742 3.28 -21.17 32.69
C VAL A 742 3.19 -19.72 32.21
N LEU A 743 2.71 -18.79 33.05
CA LEU A 743 2.60 -17.37 32.70
C LEU A 743 3.96 -16.70 32.44
N THR A 744 5.05 -17.22 33.02
CA THR A 744 6.42 -16.70 32.83
C THR A 744 6.86 -16.92 31.36
N GLU A 745 6.68 -18.15 30.84
CA GLU A 745 6.93 -18.47 29.42
C GLU A 745 6.14 -17.52 28.48
N VAL A 746 4.87 -17.41 28.76
CA VAL A 746 3.95 -16.61 27.90
C VAL A 746 4.23 -15.11 28.01
N TYR A 747 4.67 -14.62 29.14
CA TYR A 747 5.03 -13.22 29.35
C TYR A 747 6.20 -12.78 28.45
N GLU A 748 7.21 -13.64 28.29
CA GLU A 748 8.33 -13.40 27.39
C GLU A 748 7.89 -13.43 25.93
N VAL A 749 7.06 -14.42 25.56
CA VAL A 749 6.47 -14.51 24.22
C VAL A 749 5.70 -13.22 23.85
N LEU A 750 4.82 -12.74 24.73
CA LEU A 750 4.06 -11.51 24.50
C LEU A 750 4.95 -10.26 24.38
N GLY A 751 6.13 -10.24 25.00
CA GLY A 751 7.12 -9.19 24.85
C GLY A 751 7.64 -9.11 23.40
N SER A 752 7.95 -10.26 22.79
CA SER A 752 8.42 -10.32 21.40
C SER A 752 7.35 -9.96 20.38
N LEU A 753 6.06 -10.01 20.74
CA LEU A 753 4.90 -9.73 19.87
C LEU A 753 4.45 -8.26 19.92
N ASP A 754 5.10 -7.41 20.71
CA ASP A 754 4.64 -6.02 20.98
C ASP A 754 3.19 -5.97 21.53
N ALA A 755 2.78 -7.01 22.28
CA ALA A 755 1.43 -7.20 22.78
C ALA A 755 1.21 -6.49 24.13
N LEU A 756 1.42 -5.16 24.18
CA LEU A 756 1.50 -4.35 25.40
C LEU A 756 0.28 -4.49 26.31
N LEU A 757 -0.94 -4.46 25.76
CA LEU A 757 -2.17 -4.57 26.54
C LEU A 757 -2.33 -5.99 27.09
N HIS A 758 -2.06 -7.03 26.31
CA HIS A 758 -2.14 -8.41 26.76
C HIS A 758 -1.09 -8.69 27.85
N ARG A 759 0.14 -8.19 27.65
CA ARG A 759 1.23 -8.28 28.64
C ARG A 759 0.87 -7.58 29.96
N ALA A 760 0.22 -6.41 29.90
CA ALA A 760 -0.24 -5.70 31.10
C ALA A 760 -1.33 -6.49 31.88
N ARG A 761 -2.26 -7.14 31.15
CA ARG A 761 -3.28 -8.02 31.74
C ARG A 761 -2.63 -9.26 32.41
N LEU A 762 -1.65 -9.83 31.69
CA LEU A 762 -0.92 -10.99 32.23
C LEU A 762 -0.17 -10.64 33.53
N ARG A 763 0.48 -9.45 33.62
CA ARG A 763 1.11 -8.98 34.88
C ARG A 763 0.11 -8.91 36.04
N SER A 764 -1.12 -8.48 35.78
CA SER A 764 -2.17 -8.44 36.78
C SER A 764 -2.53 -9.84 37.27
N LEU A 765 -2.58 -10.81 36.35
CA LEU A 765 -2.85 -12.22 36.69
C LEU A 765 -1.66 -12.87 37.43
N MET A 766 -0.41 -12.60 37.03
CA MET A 766 0.81 -13.06 37.69
C MET A 766 0.85 -12.59 39.16
N ARG A 767 0.64 -11.28 39.39
CA ARG A 767 0.60 -10.71 40.76
C ARG A 767 -0.50 -11.37 41.59
N LYS A 768 -1.67 -11.60 41.07
CA LYS A 768 -2.78 -12.27 41.76
C LYS A 768 -2.44 -13.68 42.17
N ASN A 769 -1.58 -14.37 41.43
CA ASN A 769 -1.14 -15.74 41.70
C ASN A 769 0.24 -15.81 42.36
N GLY A 770 0.84 -14.70 42.81
CA GLY A 770 2.13 -14.67 43.49
C GLY A 770 3.33 -15.02 42.60
N ILE A 771 3.21 -14.88 41.27
CA ILE A 771 4.29 -15.13 40.31
C ILE A 771 5.11 -13.84 40.13
N GLU A 772 6.42 -13.96 40.24
CA GLU A 772 7.37 -12.88 40.02
C GLU A 772 7.34 -12.47 38.52
N ILE A 773 7.31 -11.14 38.26
CA ILE A 773 7.30 -10.60 36.93
C ILE A 773 8.74 -10.51 36.40
N PRO A 774 9.09 -11.17 35.30
CA PRO A 774 10.39 -11.01 34.67
C PRO A 774 10.65 -9.55 34.22
N GLY A 775 11.91 -9.10 34.32
CA GLY A 775 12.31 -7.72 34.02
C GLY A 775 12.34 -6.82 35.27
N GLY A 776 13.00 -5.65 35.10
CA GLY A 776 13.15 -4.70 36.21
C GLY A 776 11.85 -3.96 36.54
N GLN A 777 11.73 -3.42 37.72
CA GLN A 777 10.59 -2.62 38.16
C GLN A 777 10.46 -1.35 37.31
N GLU A 778 11.57 -0.74 36.89
CA GLU A 778 11.62 0.48 36.06
C GLU A 778 11.07 0.20 34.68
N GLU A 779 11.45 -0.90 34.01
CA GLU A 779 10.94 -1.33 32.71
C GLU A 779 9.44 -1.55 32.75
N THR A 780 8.95 -2.24 33.77
CA THR A 780 7.51 -2.51 33.98
C THR A 780 6.72 -1.21 34.16
N VAL A 781 7.28 -0.21 34.84
CA VAL A 781 6.64 1.10 35.02
C VAL A 781 6.59 1.85 33.72
N ALA A 782 7.69 1.92 32.96
CA ALA A 782 7.77 2.58 31.67
C ALA A 782 6.76 1.99 30.66
N GLU A 783 6.70 0.67 30.54
CA GLU A 783 5.70 0.01 29.68
C GLU A 783 4.26 0.34 30.08
N ASN A 784 3.93 0.33 31.37
CA ASN A 784 2.58 0.63 31.85
C ASN A 784 2.20 2.09 31.56
N GLU A 785 3.13 3.02 31.68
CA GLU A 785 2.91 4.44 31.36
C GLU A 785 2.76 4.65 29.85
N HIS A 786 3.61 4.00 29.05
CA HIS A 786 3.49 4.02 27.59
C HIS A 786 2.14 3.47 27.14
N LEU A 787 1.73 2.31 27.67
CA LEU A 787 0.42 1.73 27.37
C LEU A 787 -0.73 2.66 27.79
N LEU A 788 -0.65 3.27 28.98
CA LEU A 788 -1.68 4.20 29.46
C LEU A 788 -1.78 5.44 28.56
N ALA A 789 -0.63 5.97 28.13
CA ALA A 789 -0.59 7.08 27.19
C ALA A 789 -1.24 6.70 25.85
N LEU A 790 -0.88 5.53 25.30
CA LEU A 790 -1.44 5.00 24.07
C LEU A 790 -2.96 4.84 24.15
N LEU A 791 -3.46 4.15 25.18
CA LEU A 791 -4.89 3.93 25.40
C LEU A 791 -5.68 5.24 25.63
N ALA A 792 -5.07 6.22 26.30
CA ALA A 792 -5.67 7.54 26.46
C ALA A 792 -5.74 8.30 25.13
N GLY A 793 -4.72 8.14 24.29
CA GLY A 793 -4.68 8.67 22.91
C GLY A 793 -5.69 8.03 21.99
N GLU A 794 -6.08 6.78 22.24
CA GLU A 794 -7.15 6.05 21.54
C GLU A 794 -8.57 6.57 21.86
N GLY A 795 -8.70 7.59 22.73
CA GLY A 795 -9.98 8.22 23.07
C GLY A 795 -10.86 7.43 24.05
N LEU A 796 -10.30 6.41 24.72
CA LEU A 796 -11.04 5.61 25.70
C LEU A 796 -11.41 6.44 26.95
N THR A 797 -12.63 6.29 27.48
CA THR A 797 -13.03 6.90 28.76
C THR A 797 -12.28 6.29 29.95
N ASN A 798 -12.26 6.93 31.14
CA ASN A 798 -11.63 6.36 32.33
C ASN A 798 -12.23 5.01 32.70
N GLU A 799 -13.53 4.82 32.52
CA GLU A 799 -14.22 3.56 32.73
C GLU A 799 -13.75 2.48 31.74
N GLN A 800 -13.64 2.81 30.45
CA GLN A 800 -13.15 1.90 29.43
C GLN A 800 -11.65 1.55 29.66
N LEU A 801 -10.84 2.52 30.06
CA LEU A 801 -9.45 2.29 30.44
C LEU A 801 -9.35 1.34 31.65
N ALA A 802 -10.19 1.54 32.68
CA ALA A 802 -10.22 0.67 33.85
C ALA A 802 -10.58 -0.77 33.49
N ARG A 803 -11.59 -0.95 32.61
CA ARG A 803 -12.02 -2.26 32.09
C ARG A 803 -10.93 -2.89 31.21
N ALA A 804 -10.35 -2.13 30.29
CA ALA A 804 -9.28 -2.60 29.41
C ALA A 804 -8.04 -3.07 30.19
N LEU A 805 -7.65 -2.33 31.24
CA LEU A 805 -6.48 -2.62 32.08
C LEU A 805 -6.80 -3.55 33.27
N GLN A 806 -8.05 -3.98 33.43
CA GLN A 806 -8.54 -4.81 34.55
C GLN A 806 -8.18 -4.18 35.91
N THR A 807 -8.41 -2.87 36.10
CA THR A 807 -8.14 -2.11 37.31
C THR A 807 -9.33 -1.20 37.68
N SER A 808 -9.24 -0.46 38.82
CA SER A 808 -10.30 0.49 39.18
C SER A 808 -10.15 1.81 38.46
N GLN A 809 -11.30 2.51 38.21
CA GLN A 809 -11.31 3.83 37.61
C GLN A 809 -10.46 4.84 38.43
N LYS A 810 -10.52 4.80 39.75
CA LYS A 810 -9.70 5.62 40.64
C LYS A 810 -8.20 5.41 40.42
N SER A 811 -7.78 4.16 40.17
CA SER A 811 -6.38 3.83 39.88
C SER A 811 -5.96 4.44 38.50
N VAL A 812 -6.83 4.38 37.51
CA VAL A 812 -6.60 5.02 36.18
C VAL A 812 -6.45 6.52 36.33
N GLU A 813 -7.34 7.19 37.08
CA GLU A 813 -7.29 8.63 37.33
C GLU A 813 -6.00 9.06 37.98
N GLY A 814 -5.56 8.32 39.02
CA GLY A 814 -4.29 8.58 39.69
C GLY A 814 -3.09 8.42 38.75
N ARG A 815 -3.05 7.34 37.97
CA ARG A 815 -1.96 7.12 37.00
C ARG A 815 -1.94 8.16 35.86
N LEU A 816 -3.08 8.59 35.36
CA LEU A 816 -3.17 9.66 34.38
C LEU A 816 -2.66 10.99 34.93
N SER A 817 -2.99 11.33 36.19
CA SER A 817 -2.48 12.53 36.84
C SER A 817 -0.96 12.52 36.97
N VAL A 818 -0.36 11.38 37.34
CA VAL A 818 1.10 11.21 37.40
C VAL A 818 1.71 11.35 35.97
N LEU A 819 1.11 10.69 34.97
CA LEU A 819 1.57 10.78 33.59
C LEU A 819 1.57 12.22 33.07
N PHE A 820 0.49 12.99 33.27
CA PHE A 820 0.39 14.38 32.87
C PHE A 820 1.41 15.28 33.58
N THR A 821 1.62 15.06 34.90
CA THR A 821 2.61 15.81 35.64
C THR A 821 4.04 15.56 35.14
N ARG A 822 4.37 14.32 34.81
CA ARG A 822 5.70 13.93 34.34
C ARG A 822 5.99 14.41 32.91
N THR A 823 5.00 14.27 32.03
CA THR A 823 5.14 14.59 30.59
C THR A 823 4.91 16.07 30.28
N GLY A 824 4.32 16.84 31.19
CA GLY A 824 3.98 18.26 31.02
C GLY A 824 2.73 18.50 30.16
N TYR A 825 2.06 17.44 29.67
CA TYR A 825 0.80 17.59 28.94
C TYR A 825 -0.35 17.98 29.89
N ARG A 826 -1.19 18.93 29.45
CA ARG A 826 -2.29 19.46 30.26
C ARG A 826 -3.63 18.77 30.01
N SER A 827 -3.73 18.00 28.94
CA SER A 827 -4.97 17.34 28.56
C SER A 827 -4.73 16.05 27.76
N ARG A 828 -5.76 15.18 27.70
CA ARG A 828 -5.75 14.00 26.83
C ARG A 828 -5.59 14.36 25.37
N ILE A 829 -6.14 15.50 24.94
CA ILE A 829 -6.04 15.99 23.56
C ILE A 829 -4.59 16.32 23.22
N GLU A 830 -3.89 17.02 24.13
CA GLU A 830 -2.45 17.30 23.96
C GLU A 830 -1.61 16.03 23.90
N LEU A 831 -1.89 15.06 24.78
CA LEU A 831 -1.22 13.76 24.77
C LEU A 831 -1.49 13.00 23.48
N ALA A 832 -2.75 12.95 23.04
CA ALA A 832 -3.12 12.33 21.78
C ALA A 832 -2.41 12.99 20.59
N MET A 833 -2.38 14.31 20.54
CA MET A 833 -1.67 15.07 19.50
C MET A 833 -0.15 14.81 19.53
N ALA A 834 0.45 14.69 20.72
CA ALA A 834 1.87 14.38 20.85
C ALA A 834 2.21 12.96 20.35
N LEU A 835 1.36 11.98 20.69
CA LEU A 835 1.46 10.61 20.16
C LEU A 835 1.31 10.58 18.64
N LEU A 836 0.32 11.32 18.11
CA LEU A 836 0.06 11.44 16.68
C LEU A 836 1.24 12.02 15.90
N ASN A 837 1.91 13.00 16.47
CA ASN A 837 3.01 13.74 15.84
C ASN A 837 4.39 13.13 16.14
N GLY A 838 4.45 11.98 16.83
CA GLY A 838 5.71 11.34 17.23
C GLY A 838 6.55 12.17 18.23
N ARG A 839 5.92 13.13 18.91
CA ARG A 839 6.58 14.00 19.91
C ARG A 839 6.54 13.42 21.33
N TYR A 840 5.80 12.34 21.53
CA TYR A 840 5.77 11.64 22.80
C TYR A 840 7.05 10.79 22.92
N ALA A 841 7.98 11.23 23.77
CA ALA A 841 9.12 10.42 24.19
C ALA A 841 8.71 9.64 25.44
N SER A 842 8.73 8.31 25.35
CA SER A 842 8.46 7.41 26.48
C SER A 842 9.59 7.44 27.51
#